data_b5257a99a5bb684d93a96d1ec9d6c839
#
_entry.id   b5257a99a5bb684d93a96d1ec9d6c839
#
_cell.length_a   1.000
_cell.length_b   1.000
_cell.length_c   1.000
_cell.angle_alpha   90.00
_cell.angle_beta   90.00
_cell.angle_gamma   90.00
#
_symmetry.space_group_name_H-M   'P 1'
#
loop_
_entity.id
_entity.type
_entity.pdbx_description
1 polymer ?
#
loop_
_entity_poly.entity_id
_entity_poly.type
_entity_poly.pdbx_seq_one_letter_code
_entity_poly.pdbx_strand_id
1 'polypeptide(L)'
;MSPDVFPVEGENPFRGSTSVQLEGFADSTQVGTGPPREPIHVRRRINEQLMEHVQRYLQHTGDSSTRGRVLALVGEFGLGKSHLAAQVTDVLRESTPLPALWVIGQPSVDMRSVFQHRVMSPHDDIEAMADFMQAITDYYADVTAELLEQDDTGRLGAAREEFLRGLRDRRLDPQKIARAFDLDEELIHSHLRRHLRGVTDHRAFATALALLPNQVYQEDIFNWLSGEAPAPPLQQRGVTQPIQGIQGVFEAFAVFSLVYGQSDRPYALVLDEVDKIVDWTAQDRALFLNAFEMLVNRYVNQGGLLVFCVRPDLWSSLPASLHERVLPLWLDSWERPATEELIKQHLLGSGRVPPDKSCAPFSDPAVTQIVTLSDGVPRQILRICEGAWDHAALSRSPKIDTEAVHEAIRITHEKRPMGEAARLLERVLAGDQWWHNVPPRDLSDLPGPPGSGEPRWIEVTRTAWIVLLPVRSLLTRSGVGDIAGFLGHARDVAGSAAIEMLVVVNGHACRQMRRQVADATGTMPLVLDDPRFDTALRSGVQSLAERLRASRDSTVLEKLSNRLDVLQGQQQTLLERVDSIDHSLDNPRILSPAPTADSLAERLPEPVRAHFREAQEALDRLLEEGEGPRLSLVPVARSAAGRPPRPRRLLVDDTALRSMGAVVLARRLLEAFRDAIVGWWEAEASGGATERLAGRDQGELFAICRGFEISLESLPRLDRGGADPLSGPPGAATDPGERAQDRLAHLADRVLRELGEAFSGGTAPRL
;
A
#
# COMPACT_ATOMS: atom_id res chain seq x y z
N MET A 1 -37.91 32.57 -23.97
CA MET A 1 -36.80 32.13 -23.14
C MET A 1 -36.14 30.95 -23.83
N SER A 2 -34.88 31.09 -24.23
CA SER A 2 -34.14 29.98 -24.87
C SER A 2 -34.06 28.82 -23.86
N PRO A 3 -34.29 27.59 -24.30
CA PRO A 3 -34.35 26.41 -23.42
C PRO A 3 -33.00 25.99 -22.79
N ASP A 4 -31.94 26.76 -22.99
CA ASP A 4 -30.56 26.31 -22.72
C ASP A 4 -29.92 26.97 -21.48
N VAL A 5 -30.66 27.72 -20.66
CA VAL A 5 -30.07 28.42 -19.52
C VAL A 5 -30.60 27.79 -18.22
N PHE A 6 -29.88 26.82 -17.70
CA PHE A 6 -30.04 26.38 -16.29
C PHE A 6 -29.35 27.46 -15.40
N PRO A 7 -30.08 28.22 -14.62
CA PRO A 7 -29.45 29.17 -13.71
C PRO A 7 -28.68 28.42 -12.63
N VAL A 8 -27.43 28.83 -12.40
CA VAL A 8 -26.61 28.39 -11.24
C VAL A 8 -27.16 29.09 -9.99
N GLU A 9 -28.47 28.93 -9.73
CA GLU A 9 -29.19 29.54 -8.59
C GLU A 9 -29.60 28.43 -7.60
N GLY A 10 -29.51 28.73 -6.30
CA GLY A 10 -29.93 27.85 -5.21
C GLY A 10 -28.81 27.06 -4.59
N GLU A 11 -29.17 26.05 -3.79
CA GLU A 11 -28.23 25.27 -3.01
C GLU A 11 -27.22 24.50 -3.88
N ASN A 12 -25.94 24.58 -3.51
CA ASN A 12 -24.86 23.90 -4.23
C ASN A 12 -25.01 22.38 -4.11
N PRO A 13 -25.17 21.64 -5.24
CA PRO A 13 -25.40 20.20 -5.23
C PRO A 13 -24.20 19.38 -4.72
N PHE A 14 -23.00 19.99 -4.68
CA PHE A 14 -21.76 19.33 -4.26
C PHE A 14 -21.39 19.60 -2.81
N ARG A 15 -22.15 20.46 -2.11
CA ARG A 15 -21.85 20.83 -0.72
C ARG A 15 -21.93 19.62 0.21
N GLY A 16 -20.87 19.41 1.00
CA GLY A 16 -20.80 18.29 1.97
C GLY A 16 -20.51 16.92 1.37
N SER A 17 -20.32 16.82 0.05
CA SER A 17 -20.13 15.53 -0.65
C SER A 17 -18.69 14.99 -0.59
N THR A 18 -17.76 15.72 0.02
CA THR A 18 -16.31 15.43 -0.07
C THR A 18 -15.81 14.39 0.92
N SER A 19 -16.61 13.95 1.87
CA SER A 19 -16.22 12.95 2.88
C SER A 19 -17.36 12.01 3.19
N VAL A 20 -17.10 10.71 3.07
CA VAL A 20 -17.95 9.64 3.59
C VAL A 20 -17.29 9.18 4.89
N GLN A 21 -17.98 9.30 6.02
CA GLN A 21 -17.54 8.71 7.28
C GLN A 21 -18.28 7.38 7.45
N LEU A 22 -17.54 6.27 7.40
CA LEU A 22 -18.09 4.92 7.59
C LEU A 22 -18.77 4.75 8.96
N GLU A 23 -18.26 5.45 9.97
CA GLU A 23 -18.82 5.42 11.33
C GLU A 23 -20.22 6.03 11.41
N GLY A 24 -20.53 7.06 10.62
CA GLY A 24 -21.88 7.65 10.52
C GLY A 24 -22.90 6.72 9.86
N PHE A 25 -22.45 5.71 9.12
CA PHE A 25 -23.30 4.67 8.55
C PHE A 25 -23.67 3.56 9.57
N ALA A 26 -22.87 3.41 10.64
CA ALA A 26 -23.18 2.46 11.72
C ALA A 26 -24.22 3.01 12.70
N ASP A 27 -24.23 4.32 12.93
CA ASP A 27 -25.15 5.00 13.86
C ASP A 27 -26.24 5.73 13.08
N SER A 28 -27.35 5.08 12.81
CA SER A 28 -28.58 5.71 12.31
C SER A 28 -29.23 6.67 13.32
N THR A 29 -28.63 6.89 14.49
CA THR A 29 -29.12 7.72 15.59
C THR A 29 -28.47 9.11 15.70
N GLN A 30 -27.38 9.42 14.98
CA GLN A 30 -26.89 10.79 14.95
C GLN A 30 -27.71 11.66 13.98
N VAL A 31 -28.65 12.36 14.55
CA VAL A 31 -29.44 13.42 13.92
C VAL A 31 -28.51 14.59 13.54
N GLY A 32 -27.85 14.48 12.40
CA GLY A 32 -27.34 15.62 11.68
C GLY A 32 -28.51 16.41 11.11
N THR A 33 -28.45 17.73 11.12
CA THR A 33 -29.50 18.68 10.75
C THR A 33 -29.89 18.68 9.26
N GLY A 34 -29.96 17.50 8.63
CA GLY A 34 -30.45 17.28 7.27
C GLY A 34 -30.57 15.78 6.99
N PRO A 35 -31.48 15.36 6.09
CA PRO A 35 -31.57 13.95 5.71
C PRO A 35 -30.20 13.52 5.15
N PRO A 36 -29.66 12.35 5.58
CA PRO A 36 -28.44 11.82 5.02
C PRO A 36 -28.66 11.68 3.51
N ARG A 37 -27.84 12.36 2.71
CA ARG A 37 -27.86 12.15 1.27
C ARG A 37 -27.33 10.75 1.01
N GLU A 38 -28.09 9.93 0.31
CA GLU A 38 -27.63 8.62 -0.12
C GLU A 38 -26.29 8.77 -0.86
N PRO A 39 -25.30 7.92 -0.56
CA PRO A 39 -24.01 7.99 -1.24
C PRO A 39 -24.19 7.72 -2.73
N ILE A 40 -23.64 8.61 -3.55
CA ILE A 40 -23.73 8.50 -4.99
C ILE A 40 -22.75 7.44 -5.51
N HIS A 41 -23.27 6.36 -6.06
CA HIS A 41 -22.49 5.25 -6.59
C HIS A 41 -22.34 5.33 -8.11
N VAL A 42 -21.14 5.67 -8.56
CA VAL A 42 -20.78 5.62 -9.99
C VAL A 42 -20.33 4.21 -10.35
N ARG A 43 -20.95 3.61 -11.37
CA ARG A 43 -20.57 2.28 -11.85
C ARG A 43 -19.19 2.31 -12.49
N ARG A 44 -18.29 1.51 -11.93
CA ARG A 44 -16.93 1.30 -12.41
C ARG A 44 -16.60 -0.18 -12.35
N ARG A 45 -15.68 -0.63 -13.19
CA ARG A 45 -15.24 -2.05 -13.18
C ARG A 45 -14.83 -2.53 -11.80
N ILE A 46 -14.13 -1.68 -11.02
CA ILE A 46 -13.70 -2.02 -9.67
C ILE A 46 -14.88 -2.23 -8.71
N ASN A 47 -15.95 -1.41 -8.84
CA ASN A 47 -17.16 -1.58 -8.05
C ASN A 47 -17.85 -2.92 -8.37
N GLU A 48 -17.94 -3.26 -9.65
CA GLU A 48 -18.53 -4.52 -10.12
C GLU A 48 -17.73 -5.72 -9.61
N GLN A 49 -16.40 -5.67 -9.71
CA GLN A 49 -15.51 -6.71 -9.17
C GLN A 49 -15.69 -6.88 -7.65
N LEU A 50 -15.69 -5.78 -6.91
CA LEU A 50 -15.88 -5.81 -5.46
C LEU A 50 -17.24 -6.44 -5.10
N MET A 51 -18.32 -5.99 -5.75
CA MET A 51 -19.66 -6.50 -5.50
C MET A 51 -19.80 -7.97 -5.89
N GLU A 52 -19.16 -8.42 -6.97
CA GLU A 52 -19.11 -9.82 -7.34
C GLU A 52 -18.46 -10.68 -6.24
N HIS A 53 -17.36 -10.20 -5.64
CA HIS A 53 -16.72 -10.92 -4.53
C HIS A 53 -17.59 -10.96 -3.29
N VAL A 54 -18.29 -9.88 -2.95
CA VAL A 54 -19.21 -9.80 -1.82
C VAL A 54 -20.42 -10.72 -2.06
N GLN A 55 -21.02 -10.67 -3.25
CA GLN A 55 -22.16 -11.52 -3.61
C GLN A 55 -21.79 -13.02 -3.60
N ARG A 56 -20.61 -13.36 -4.16
CA ARG A 56 -20.11 -14.75 -4.10
C ARG A 56 -19.92 -15.20 -2.65
N TYR A 57 -19.44 -14.33 -1.77
CA TYR A 57 -19.33 -14.64 -0.35
C TYR A 57 -20.71 -14.93 0.24
N LEU A 58 -21.71 -14.08 0.01
CA LEU A 58 -23.06 -14.21 0.52
C LEU A 58 -23.78 -15.47 -0.01
N GLN A 59 -23.52 -15.86 -1.26
CA GLN A 59 -24.13 -17.05 -1.87
C GLN A 59 -23.59 -18.37 -1.32
N HIS A 60 -22.39 -18.38 -0.75
CA HIS A 60 -21.68 -19.60 -0.35
C HIS A 60 -21.56 -19.76 1.18
N THR A 61 -22.23 -18.94 1.95
CA THR A 61 -22.16 -18.98 3.43
C THR A 61 -22.72 -20.25 4.06
N GLY A 62 -23.46 -21.08 3.32
CA GLY A 62 -23.98 -22.36 3.79
C GLY A 62 -23.12 -23.59 3.47
N ASP A 63 -21.98 -23.40 2.79
CA ASP A 63 -21.09 -24.51 2.43
C ASP A 63 -19.87 -24.53 3.36
N SER A 64 -19.77 -25.54 4.20
CA SER A 64 -18.64 -25.75 5.13
C SER A 64 -17.28 -25.85 4.45
N SER A 65 -17.25 -25.96 3.12
CA SER A 65 -16.06 -25.91 2.30
C SER A 65 -15.63 -24.48 1.92
N THR A 66 -16.46 -23.47 2.14
CA THR A 66 -16.18 -22.08 1.75
C THR A 66 -15.23 -21.41 2.74
N ARG A 67 -14.06 -21.14 2.25
CA ARG A 67 -13.06 -20.32 2.96
C ARG A 67 -13.53 -18.88 3.01
N GLY A 68 -13.28 -18.21 4.13
CA GLY A 68 -13.51 -16.78 4.28
C GLY A 68 -12.77 -15.98 3.19
N ARG A 69 -13.14 -14.73 3.01
CA ARG A 69 -12.55 -13.84 2.01
C ARG A 69 -11.93 -12.63 2.68
N VAL A 70 -10.76 -12.24 2.21
CA VAL A 70 -10.08 -11.02 2.64
C VAL A 70 -9.83 -10.15 1.42
N LEU A 71 -10.40 -8.95 1.43
CA LEU A 71 -10.31 -7.98 0.33
C LEU A 71 -9.59 -6.73 0.81
N ALA A 72 -8.59 -6.28 0.09
CA ALA A 72 -7.92 -5.00 0.33
C ALA A 72 -8.32 -3.98 -0.72
N LEU A 73 -8.92 -2.87 -0.30
CA LEU A 73 -9.16 -1.72 -1.17
C LEU A 73 -7.90 -0.85 -1.18
N VAL A 74 -7.08 -1.00 -2.22
CA VAL A 74 -5.78 -0.34 -2.33
C VAL A 74 -5.90 0.89 -3.21
N GLY A 75 -5.52 2.06 -2.71
CA GLY A 75 -5.56 3.28 -3.50
C GLY A 75 -5.09 4.51 -2.74
N GLU A 76 -4.73 5.54 -3.45
CA GLU A 76 -4.30 6.81 -2.88
C GLU A 76 -5.42 7.51 -2.13
N PHE A 77 -5.04 8.54 -1.36
CA PHE A 77 -6.01 9.34 -0.61
C PHE A 77 -7.02 10.03 -1.55
N GLY A 78 -8.32 9.89 -1.23
CA GLY A 78 -9.40 10.54 -1.97
C GLY A 78 -9.93 9.76 -3.18
N LEU A 79 -9.38 8.56 -3.52
CA LEU A 79 -9.83 7.73 -4.63
C LEU A 79 -11.17 7.00 -4.39
N GLY A 80 -11.72 7.08 -3.17
CA GLY A 80 -13.04 6.53 -2.86
C GLY A 80 -13.02 5.18 -2.16
N LYS A 81 -11.92 4.80 -1.49
CA LYS A 81 -11.83 3.57 -0.67
C LYS A 81 -12.97 3.46 0.34
N SER A 82 -13.12 4.48 1.19
CA SER A 82 -14.18 4.54 2.21
C SER A 82 -15.58 4.51 1.59
N HIS A 83 -15.76 5.10 0.40
CA HIS A 83 -17.01 5.06 -0.34
C HIS A 83 -17.35 3.64 -0.83
N LEU A 84 -16.36 2.90 -1.34
CA LEU A 84 -16.54 1.50 -1.72
C LEU A 84 -16.79 0.61 -0.50
N ALA A 85 -16.11 0.86 0.61
CA ALA A 85 -16.36 0.17 1.87
C ALA A 85 -17.77 0.42 2.39
N ALA A 86 -18.30 1.66 2.27
CA ALA A 86 -19.68 1.99 2.58
C ALA A 86 -20.67 1.22 1.68
N GLN A 87 -20.40 1.16 0.37
CA GLN A 87 -21.22 0.38 -0.56
C GLN A 87 -21.26 -1.12 -0.21
N VAL A 88 -20.13 -1.69 0.23
CA VAL A 88 -20.10 -3.07 0.76
C VAL A 88 -21.01 -3.19 1.98
N THR A 89 -20.92 -2.23 2.89
CA THR A 89 -21.72 -2.20 4.12
C THR A 89 -23.22 -2.16 3.81
N ASP A 90 -23.65 -1.35 2.84
CA ASP A 90 -25.04 -1.25 2.42
C ASP A 90 -25.53 -2.56 1.80
N VAL A 91 -24.77 -3.16 0.89
CA VAL A 91 -25.11 -4.47 0.30
C VAL A 91 -25.20 -5.56 1.35
N LEU A 92 -24.33 -5.55 2.35
CA LEU A 92 -24.39 -6.53 3.45
C LEU A 92 -25.63 -6.32 4.31
N ARG A 93 -26.04 -5.09 4.58
CA ARG A 93 -27.29 -4.77 5.34
C ARG A 93 -28.56 -5.13 4.60
N GLU A 94 -28.56 -5.06 3.28
CA GLU A 94 -29.70 -5.41 2.45
C GLU A 94 -29.80 -6.92 2.20
N SER A 95 -28.76 -7.70 2.54
CA SER A 95 -28.72 -9.13 2.25
C SER A 95 -29.58 -9.95 3.22
N THR A 96 -30.01 -11.12 2.75
CA THR A 96 -30.79 -12.07 3.56
C THR A 96 -30.08 -13.43 3.52
N PRO A 97 -29.67 -14.00 4.68
CA PRO A 97 -29.81 -13.47 6.04
C PRO A 97 -28.92 -12.28 6.32
N LEU A 98 -29.35 -11.42 7.26
CA LEU A 98 -28.52 -10.29 7.70
C LEU A 98 -27.19 -10.80 8.27
N PRO A 99 -26.05 -10.33 7.75
CA PRO A 99 -24.74 -10.68 8.30
C PRO A 99 -24.51 -9.99 9.65
N ALA A 100 -23.70 -10.61 10.50
CA ALA A 100 -23.06 -9.89 11.59
C ALA A 100 -22.01 -8.95 10.99
N LEU A 101 -22.23 -7.64 11.11
CA LEU A 101 -21.42 -6.62 10.47
C LEU A 101 -20.80 -5.70 11.51
N TRP A 102 -19.46 -5.63 11.53
CA TRP A 102 -18.70 -4.65 12.31
C TRP A 102 -17.92 -3.73 11.40
N VAL A 103 -18.03 -2.43 11.69
CA VAL A 103 -17.36 -1.38 10.93
C VAL A 103 -16.47 -0.59 11.87
N ILE A 104 -15.17 -0.57 11.56
CA ILE A 104 -14.16 0.23 12.27
C ILE A 104 -13.63 1.26 11.30
N GLY A 105 -13.97 2.54 11.55
CA GLY A 105 -13.61 3.64 10.67
C GLY A 105 -12.12 3.98 10.73
N GLN A 106 -11.50 3.83 11.90
CA GLN A 106 -10.07 4.08 12.07
C GLN A 106 -9.48 3.17 13.14
N PRO A 107 -8.37 2.46 12.85
CA PRO A 107 -7.63 1.75 13.88
C PRO A 107 -7.08 2.71 14.93
N SER A 108 -7.04 2.27 16.18
CA SER A 108 -6.45 2.99 17.30
C SER A 108 -5.37 2.17 17.96
N VAL A 109 -4.37 2.81 18.56
CA VAL A 109 -3.40 2.14 19.43
C VAL A 109 -4.14 1.47 20.60
N ASP A 110 -5.21 2.10 21.09
CA ASP A 110 -6.16 1.49 22.02
C ASP A 110 -7.32 0.80 21.29
N MET A 111 -7.02 -0.31 20.64
CA MET A 111 -8.03 -1.15 19.98
C MET A 111 -9.09 -1.69 20.95
N ARG A 112 -8.77 -1.78 22.25
CA ARG A 112 -9.73 -2.18 23.27
C ARG A 112 -10.89 -1.19 23.37
N SER A 113 -10.60 0.11 23.42
CA SER A 113 -11.62 1.16 23.45
C SER A 113 -12.51 1.10 22.19
N VAL A 114 -11.91 0.93 21.01
CA VAL A 114 -12.66 0.75 19.75
C VAL A 114 -13.55 -0.48 19.80
N PHE A 115 -13.05 -1.60 20.29
CA PHE A 115 -13.81 -2.84 20.44
C PHE A 115 -14.98 -2.69 21.42
N GLN A 116 -14.74 -2.09 22.57
CA GLN A 116 -15.79 -1.82 23.56
C GLN A 116 -16.90 -0.95 22.99
N HIS A 117 -16.55 0.18 22.37
CA HIS A 117 -17.54 1.16 21.92
C HIS A 117 -18.22 0.82 20.60
N ARG A 118 -17.57 0.04 19.72
CA ARG A 118 -18.08 -0.21 18.38
C ARG A 118 -18.59 -1.62 18.13
N VAL A 119 -18.14 -2.58 18.93
CA VAL A 119 -18.48 -3.99 18.74
C VAL A 119 -19.33 -4.52 19.87
N MET A 120 -18.97 -4.22 21.13
CA MET A 120 -19.58 -4.82 22.31
C MET A 120 -20.49 -3.87 23.09
N SER A 121 -20.58 -2.61 22.72
CA SER A 121 -21.49 -1.65 23.35
C SER A 121 -22.49 -1.08 22.34
N PRO A 122 -23.37 -1.87 21.79
CA PRO A 122 -24.59 -1.36 21.19
C PRO A 122 -25.50 -0.93 22.34
N HIS A 123 -25.24 0.25 22.90
CA HIS A 123 -25.96 0.72 24.09
C HIS A 123 -27.48 0.82 23.94
N ASP A 124 -28.01 0.61 22.73
CA ASP A 124 -29.42 0.66 22.43
C ASP A 124 -29.95 -0.52 21.58
N ASP A 125 -29.07 -1.49 21.24
CA ASP A 125 -29.48 -2.57 20.33
C ASP A 125 -29.60 -3.91 21.05
N ILE A 126 -30.77 -4.06 21.73
CA ILE A 126 -31.24 -5.33 22.33
C ILE A 126 -31.26 -6.44 21.26
N GLU A 127 -31.48 -6.07 19.99
CA GLU A 127 -31.52 -7.01 18.87
C GLU A 127 -30.11 -7.57 18.54
N ALA A 128 -29.06 -6.77 18.56
CA ALA A 128 -27.68 -7.26 18.29
C ALA A 128 -27.18 -8.23 19.37
N MET A 129 -27.51 -7.98 20.63
CA MET A 129 -27.20 -8.90 21.72
C MET A 129 -28.01 -10.21 21.60
N ALA A 130 -29.30 -10.11 21.27
CA ALA A 130 -30.14 -11.28 21.02
C ALA A 130 -29.62 -12.09 19.84
N ASP A 131 -29.15 -11.44 18.79
CA ASP A 131 -28.57 -12.06 17.60
C ASP A 131 -27.26 -12.81 17.92
N PHE A 132 -26.39 -12.21 18.71
CA PHE A 132 -25.17 -12.87 19.20
C PHE A 132 -25.47 -14.06 20.09
N MET A 133 -26.43 -13.93 21.01
CA MET A 133 -26.89 -15.02 21.85
C MET A 133 -27.49 -16.17 21.03
N GLN A 134 -28.25 -15.85 19.99
CA GLN A 134 -28.79 -16.86 19.10
C GLN A 134 -27.65 -17.58 18.33
N ALA A 135 -26.68 -16.86 17.78
CA ALA A 135 -25.53 -17.46 17.09
C ALA A 135 -24.73 -18.42 18.00
N ILE A 136 -24.52 -18.04 19.26
CA ILE A 136 -23.87 -18.92 20.25
C ILE A 136 -24.73 -20.13 20.58
N THR A 137 -26.04 -19.96 20.73
CA THR A 137 -26.95 -21.06 20.99
C THR A 137 -26.99 -22.06 19.83
N ASP A 138 -26.94 -21.53 18.59
CA ASP A 138 -26.86 -22.33 17.37
C ASP A 138 -25.53 -23.10 17.30
N TYR A 139 -24.41 -22.42 17.60
CA TYR A 139 -23.12 -23.07 17.67
C TYR A 139 -23.05 -24.16 18.76
N TYR A 140 -23.64 -23.88 19.93
CA TYR A 140 -23.72 -24.86 21.00
C TYR A 140 -24.60 -26.07 20.59
N ALA A 141 -25.65 -25.86 19.81
CA ALA A 141 -26.47 -26.93 19.28
C ALA A 141 -25.71 -27.83 18.32
N ASP A 142 -24.87 -27.27 17.47
CA ASP A 142 -24.01 -28.02 16.56
C ASP A 142 -22.96 -28.85 17.30
N VAL A 143 -22.29 -28.28 18.30
CA VAL A 143 -21.34 -28.99 19.17
C VAL A 143 -22.03 -30.12 19.93
N THR A 144 -23.27 -29.88 20.41
CA THR A 144 -24.05 -30.91 21.10
C THR A 144 -24.45 -32.04 20.15
N ALA A 145 -24.82 -31.71 18.91
CA ALA A 145 -25.16 -32.71 17.89
C ALA A 145 -23.92 -33.55 17.51
N GLU A 146 -22.75 -32.95 17.33
CA GLU A 146 -21.53 -33.68 17.06
C GLU A 146 -21.12 -34.63 18.19
N LEU A 147 -21.26 -34.19 19.44
CA LEU A 147 -20.98 -35.03 20.59
C LEU A 147 -21.95 -36.24 20.68
N LEU A 148 -23.22 -36.01 20.36
CA LEU A 148 -24.22 -37.07 20.30
C LEU A 148 -23.99 -38.02 19.12
N GLU A 149 -23.44 -37.55 18.02
CA GLU A 149 -23.02 -38.40 16.89
C GLU A 149 -21.83 -39.31 17.23
N GLN A 150 -20.94 -38.84 18.09
CA GLN A 150 -19.77 -39.58 18.54
C GLN A 150 -20.08 -40.56 19.69
N ASP A 151 -21.27 -40.45 20.30
CA ASP A 151 -21.70 -41.33 21.40
C ASP A 151 -22.16 -42.69 20.86
N ASP A 152 -21.28 -43.68 20.95
CA ASP A 152 -21.54 -45.09 20.58
C ASP A 152 -22.28 -45.90 21.67
N THR A 153 -22.69 -45.25 22.75
CA THR A 153 -23.28 -45.96 23.90
C THR A 153 -24.70 -46.55 23.64
N GLY A 154 -25.29 -46.23 22.49
CA GLY A 154 -26.61 -46.73 22.09
C GLY A 154 -27.77 -46.11 22.89
N ARG A 155 -27.53 -45.15 23.78
CA ARG A 155 -28.53 -44.51 24.63
C ARG A 155 -29.67 -43.83 23.85
N LEU A 156 -29.36 -43.35 22.64
CA LEU A 156 -30.32 -42.65 21.78
C LEU A 156 -31.29 -43.55 21.02
N GLY A 157 -30.91 -44.83 20.80
CA GLY A 157 -31.76 -45.80 20.09
C GLY A 157 -32.26 -45.30 18.74
N ALA A 158 -33.53 -45.61 18.44
CA ALA A 158 -34.20 -45.23 17.19
C ALA A 158 -34.50 -43.71 17.07
N ALA A 159 -34.48 -42.97 18.19
CA ALA A 159 -34.77 -41.54 18.20
C ALA A 159 -33.53 -40.67 17.90
N ARG A 160 -32.33 -41.26 17.75
CA ARG A 160 -31.08 -40.54 17.52
C ARG A 160 -31.13 -39.54 16.34
N GLU A 161 -31.62 -39.98 15.21
CA GLU A 161 -31.72 -39.13 14.03
C GLU A 161 -32.69 -37.96 14.21
N GLU A 162 -33.77 -38.18 14.97
CA GLU A 162 -34.77 -37.14 15.27
C GLU A 162 -34.18 -36.06 16.18
N PHE A 163 -33.46 -36.45 17.22
CA PHE A 163 -32.73 -35.48 18.10
C PHE A 163 -31.66 -34.72 17.35
N LEU A 164 -30.83 -35.41 16.57
CA LEU A 164 -29.79 -34.75 15.77
C LEU A 164 -30.39 -33.77 14.75
N ARG A 165 -31.45 -34.18 14.06
CA ARG A 165 -32.18 -33.32 13.15
C ARG A 165 -32.81 -32.12 13.90
N GLY A 166 -33.45 -32.36 15.05
CA GLY A 166 -34.04 -31.30 15.86
C GLY A 166 -33.06 -30.27 16.38
N LEU A 167 -31.84 -30.70 16.73
CA LEU A 167 -30.76 -29.80 17.10
C LEU A 167 -30.23 -28.98 15.89
N ARG A 168 -30.00 -29.65 14.76
CA ARG A 168 -29.56 -28.99 13.51
C ARG A 168 -30.60 -28.03 12.96
N ASP A 169 -31.90 -28.39 13.05
CA ASP A 169 -33.02 -27.54 12.66
C ASP A 169 -33.35 -26.44 13.69
N ARG A 170 -32.57 -26.33 14.78
CA ARG A 170 -32.77 -25.34 15.85
C ARG A 170 -34.16 -25.45 16.55
N ARG A 171 -34.77 -26.64 16.53
CA ARG A 171 -36.09 -26.90 17.17
C ARG A 171 -35.98 -27.38 18.60
N LEU A 172 -34.80 -27.85 19.00
CA LEU A 172 -34.53 -28.37 20.33
C LEU A 172 -33.55 -27.46 21.07
N ASP A 173 -33.82 -27.27 22.36
CA ASP A 173 -32.92 -26.56 23.26
C ASP A 173 -31.68 -27.42 23.55
N PRO A 174 -30.48 -27.01 23.09
CA PRO A 174 -29.30 -27.85 23.22
C PRO A 174 -28.89 -28.10 24.67
N GLN A 175 -29.21 -27.20 25.60
CA GLN A 175 -28.88 -27.39 27.02
C GLN A 175 -29.79 -28.47 27.66
N LYS A 176 -31.09 -28.48 27.31
CA LYS A 176 -31.98 -29.54 27.79
C LYS A 176 -31.53 -30.89 27.28
N ILE A 177 -31.12 -30.95 26.03
CA ILE A 177 -30.58 -32.16 25.41
C ILE A 177 -29.30 -32.59 26.09
N ALA A 178 -28.34 -31.69 26.27
CA ALA A 178 -27.07 -31.99 26.94
C ALA A 178 -27.31 -32.56 28.37
N ARG A 179 -28.22 -31.96 29.13
CA ARG A 179 -28.60 -32.46 30.46
C ARG A 179 -29.34 -33.79 30.41
N ALA A 180 -30.25 -34.00 29.47
CA ALA A 180 -31.00 -35.21 29.32
C ALA A 180 -30.15 -36.44 28.99
N PHE A 181 -29.04 -36.21 28.26
CA PHE A 181 -28.07 -37.26 27.90
C PHE A 181 -26.81 -37.27 28.77
N ASP A 182 -26.85 -36.51 29.89
CA ASP A 182 -25.76 -36.47 30.87
C ASP A 182 -24.41 -36.15 30.22
N LEU A 183 -24.41 -35.21 29.24
CA LEU A 183 -23.19 -34.71 28.65
C LEU A 183 -22.45 -33.85 29.66
N ASP A 184 -21.25 -34.25 29.99
CA ASP A 184 -20.38 -33.56 30.93
C ASP A 184 -19.99 -32.18 30.37
N GLU A 185 -20.07 -31.15 31.20
CA GLU A 185 -19.59 -29.79 30.89
C GLU A 185 -18.15 -29.82 30.43
N GLU A 186 -17.29 -30.65 31.02
CA GLU A 186 -15.89 -30.79 30.61
C GLU A 186 -15.73 -31.40 29.21
N LEU A 187 -16.62 -32.28 28.81
CA LEU A 187 -16.66 -32.86 27.46
C LEU A 187 -17.00 -31.76 26.43
N ILE A 188 -17.99 -30.92 26.70
CA ILE A 188 -18.34 -29.79 25.85
C ILE A 188 -17.19 -28.80 25.78
N HIS A 189 -16.56 -28.46 26.90
CA HIS A 189 -15.39 -27.60 26.94
C HIS A 189 -14.22 -28.17 26.13
N SER A 190 -13.98 -29.48 26.23
CA SER A 190 -12.89 -30.11 25.46
C SER A 190 -13.14 -30.04 23.95
N HIS A 191 -14.40 -30.14 23.54
CA HIS A 191 -14.81 -30.05 22.14
C HIS A 191 -14.70 -28.63 21.61
N LEU A 192 -15.20 -27.64 22.35
CA LEU A 192 -15.05 -26.22 22.04
C LEU A 192 -13.56 -25.82 21.97
N ARG A 193 -12.72 -26.29 22.90
CA ARG A 193 -11.28 -26.08 22.86
C ARG A 193 -10.65 -26.67 21.60
N ARG A 194 -11.12 -27.78 21.10
CA ARG A 194 -10.63 -28.40 19.86
C ARG A 194 -10.95 -27.52 18.64
N HIS A 195 -12.18 -27.02 18.55
CA HIS A 195 -12.59 -26.11 17.46
C HIS A 195 -11.83 -24.78 17.53
N LEU A 196 -11.62 -24.22 18.71
CA LEU A 196 -10.95 -22.94 18.90
C LEU A 196 -9.42 -23.01 18.76
N ARG A 197 -8.80 -24.20 18.69
CA ARG A 197 -7.34 -24.36 18.61
C ARG A 197 -6.67 -23.66 17.44
N GLY A 198 -7.33 -23.46 16.34
CA GLY A 198 -6.82 -22.75 15.18
C GLY A 198 -7.21 -21.27 15.12
N VAL A 199 -8.06 -20.84 16.06
CA VAL A 199 -8.70 -19.52 16.00
C VAL A 199 -8.14 -18.58 17.07
N THR A 200 -7.91 -19.09 18.29
CA THR A 200 -7.37 -18.28 19.38
C THR A 200 -6.43 -19.08 20.28
N ASP A 201 -5.42 -18.40 20.80
CA ASP A 201 -4.55 -18.92 21.86
C ASP A 201 -5.09 -18.60 23.25
N HIS A 202 -6.13 -17.80 23.34
CA HIS A 202 -6.76 -17.37 24.59
C HIS A 202 -7.73 -18.43 25.12
N ARG A 203 -7.29 -19.28 26.05
CA ARG A 203 -8.04 -20.44 26.55
C ARG A 203 -9.37 -20.09 27.21
N ALA A 204 -9.54 -18.86 27.69
CA ALA A 204 -10.74 -18.41 28.36
C ALA A 204 -11.97 -18.36 27.43
N PHE A 205 -11.79 -18.16 26.11
CA PHE A 205 -12.90 -18.11 25.17
C PHE A 205 -13.74 -19.40 25.16
N ALA A 206 -13.09 -20.57 25.12
CA ALA A 206 -13.81 -21.82 25.13
C ALA A 206 -14.64 -22.00 26.41
N THR A 207 -14.08 -21.61 27.56
CA THR A 207 -14.78 -21.65 28.84
C THR A 207 -15.96 -20.67 28.88
N ALA A 208 -15.74 -19.43 28.47
CA ALA A 208 -16.79 -18.40 28.44
C ALA A 208 -17.93 -18.78 27.50
N LEU A 209 -17.64 -19.24 26.29
CA LEU A 209 -18.65 -19.67 25.33
C LEU A 209 -19.47 -20.86 25.83
N ALA A 210 -18.87 -21.82 26.53
CA ALA A 210 -19.57 -22.94 27.09
C ALA A 210 -20.49 -22.53 28.26
N LEU A 211 -20.15 -21.51 28.99
CA LEU A 211 -20.96 -20.99 30.12
C LEU A 211 -22.07 -20.02 29.68
N LEU A 212 -21.91 -19.39 28.51
CA LEU A 212 -22.80 -18.32 28.03
C LEU A 212 -24.28 -18.73 27.93
N PRO A 213 -24.64 -19.96 27.55
CA PRO A 213 -26.03 -20.40 27.57
C PRO A 213 -26.66 -20.39 28.97
N ASN A 214 -25.88 -20.36 30.04
CA ASN A 214 -26.40 -20.31 31.40
C ASN A 214 -26.63 -18.86 31.83
N GLN A 215 -27.89 -18.50 32.06
CA GLN A 215 -28.30 -17.13 32.41
C GLN A 215 -27.55 -16.51 33.59
N VAL A 216 -27.07 -17.34 34.54
CA VAL A 216 -26.31 -16.86 35.70
C VAL A 216 -24.98 -16.19 35.32
N TYR A 217 -24.38 -16.61 34.21
CA TYR A 217 -23.07 -16.11 33.77
C TYR A 217 -23.16 -15.11 32.61
N GLN A 218 -24.34 -14.90 32.01
CA GLN A 218 -24.47 -14.10 30.80
C GLN A 218 -23.95 -12.68 30.94
N GLU A 219 -24.37 -11.96 31.97
CA GLU A 219 -23.96 -10.59 32.23
C GLU A 219 -22.43 -10.50 32.46
N ASP A 220 -21.89 -11.38 33.29
CA ASP A 220 -20.47 -11.44 33.58
C ASP A 220 -19.61 -11.73 32.32
N ILE A 221 -20.12 -12.62 31.45
CA ILE A 221 -19.43 -12.98 30.21
C ILE A 221 -19.49 -11.81 29.20
N PHE A 222 -20.62 -11.13 29.07
CA PHE A 222 -20.73 -9.96 28.20
C PHE A 222 -19.81 -8.84 28.67
N ASN A 223 -19.74 -8.56 29.97
CA ASN A 223 -18.82 -7.60 30.54
C ASN A 223 -17.34 -7.98 30.26
N TRP A 224 -17.04 -9.28 30.38
CA TRP A 224 -15.72 -9.79 30.03
C TRP A 224 -15.43 -9.70 28.52
N LEU A 225 -16.38 -10.05 27.65
CA LEU A 225 -16.23 -9.92 26.20
C LEU A 225 -16.05 -8.46 25.78
N SER A 226 -16.66 -7.51 26.50
CA SER A 226 -16.42 -6.08 26.28
C SER A 226 -15.05 -5.60 26.80
N GLY A 227 -14.23 -6.52 27.35
CA GLY A 227 -12.86 -6.24 27.77
C GLY A 227 -12.73 -5.86 29.24
N GLU A 228 -13.79 -6.01 30.05
CA GLU A 228 -13.71 -5.83 31.49
C GLU A 228 -12.96 -6.99 32.17
N ALA A 229 -12.51 -6.74 33.39
CA ALA A 229 -11.91 -7.79 34.19
C ALA A 229 -12.96 -8.89 34.50
N PRO A 230 -12.60 -10.18 34.38
CA PRO A 230 -13.54 -11.25 34.63
C PRO A 230 -14.06 -11.22 36.09
N ALA A 231 -15.36 -11.33 36.26
CA ALA A 231 -16.02 -11.40 37.56
C ALA A 231 -15.59 -12.65 38.35
N PRO A 232 -15.66 -12.64 39.69
CA PRO A 232 -15.24 -13.77 40.53
C PRO A 232 -15.86 -15.13 40.14
N PRO A 233 -17.15 -15.22 39.71
CA PRO A 233 -17.71 -16.48 39.26
C PRO A 233 -17.03 -17.04 38.00
N LEU A 234 -16.60 -16.16 37.05
CA LEU A 234 -15.87 -16.55 35.86
C LEU A 234 -14.43 -16.94 36.17
N GLN A 235 -13.79 -16.25 37.13
CA GLN A 235 -12.42 -16.58 37.55
C GLN A 235 -12.35 -17.99 38.15
N GLN A 236 -13.35 -18.39 38.95
CA GLN A 236 -13.47 -19.74 39.50
C GLN A 236 -13.60 -20.82 38.43
N ARG A 237 -14.13 -20.46 37.24
CA ARG A 237 -14.30 -21.34 36.09
C ARG A 237 -13.11 -21.30 35.12
N GLY A 238 -12.05 -20.54 35.43
CA GLY A 238 -10.81 -20.49 34.66
C GLY A 238 -10.72 -19.34 33.64
N VAL A 239 -11.68 -18.40 33.62
CA VAL A 239 -11.57 -17.13 32.89
C VAL A 239 -10.85 -16.13 33.79
N THR A 240 -9.52 -16.06 33.68
CA THR A 240 -8.69 -15.31 34.65
C THR A 240 -8.12 -13.99 34.11
N GLN A 241 -8.18 -13.78 32.80
CA GLN A 241 -7.60 -12.60 32.16
C GLN A 241 -8.64 -11.89 31.30
N PRO A 242 -8.65 -10.56 31.31
CA PRO A 242 -9.51 -9.79 30.41
C PRO A 242 -8.98 -9.86 28.98
N ILE A 243 -9.87 -9.57 28.01
CA ILE A 243 -9.47 -9.35 26.64
C ILE A 243 -8.71 -8.03 26.58
N GLN A 244 -7.42 -8.07 26.28
CA GLN A 244 -6.54 -6.88 26.32
C GLN A 244 -5.67 -6.77 25.07
N GLY A 245 -5.36 -5.51 24.73
CA GLY A 245 -4.47 -5.18 23.62
C GLY A 245 -5.04 -5.54 22.24
N ILE A 246 -4.30 -5.17 21.22
CA ILE A 246 -4.68 -5.38 19.80
C ILE A 246 -4.85 -6.86 19.48
N GLN A 247 -3.95 -7.70 20.01
CA GLN A 247 -4.00 -9.15 19.77
C GLN A 247 -5.27 -9.78 20.34
N GLY A 248 -5.63 -9.47 21.57
CA GLY A 248 -6.81 -10.02 22.22
C GLY A 248 -8.11 -9.63 21.51
N VAL A 249 -8.19 -8.39 21.02
CA VAL A 249 -9.32 -7.90 20.23
C VAL A 249 -9.42 -8.64 18.89
N PHE A 250 -8.31 -8.82 18.18
CA PHE A 250 -8.32 -9.55 16.91
C PHE A 250 -8.60 -11.04 17.08
N GLU A 251 -8.18 -11.64 18.18
CA GLU A 251 -8.60 -13.00 18.57
C GLU A 251 -10.09 -13.08 18.82
N ALA A 252 -10.69 -12.07 19.47
CA ALA A 252 -12.12 -12.01 19.67
C ALA A 252 -12.89 -11.97 18.33
N PHE A 253 -12.45 -11.14 17.37
CA PHE A 253 -13.02 -11.12 16.03
C PHE A 253 -12.92 -12.48 15.32
N ALA A 254 -11.82 -13.19 15.46
CA ALA A 254 -11.66 -14.51 14.88
C ALA A 254 -12.59 -15.54 15.53
N VAL A 255 -12.79 -15.45 16.85
CA VAL A 255 -13.75 -16.30 17.57
C VAL A 255 -15.19 -16.00 17.15
N PHE A 256 -15.55 -14.73 17.00
CA PHE A 256 -16.88 -14.34 16.51
C PHE A 256 -17.11 -14.84 15.09
N SER A 257 -16.11 -14.74 14.21
CA SER A 257 -16.18 -15.29 12.87
C SER A 257 -16.47 -16.80 12.87
N LEU A 258 -15.85 -17.55 13.79
CA LEU A 258 -16.14 -18.97 13.97
C LEU A 258 -17.59 -19.20 14.43
N VAL A 259 -18.05 -18.48 15.45
CA VAL A 259 -19.39 -18.67 16.01
C VAL A 259 -20.48 -18.38 14.97
N TYR A 260 -20.36 -17.26 14.27
CA TYR A 260 -21.34 -16.91 13.24
C TYR A 260 -21.25 -17.83 12.02
N GLY A 261 -20.03 -18.20 11.60
CA GLY A 261 -19.81 -19.09 10.46
C GLY A 261 -20.39 -20.49 10.67
N GLN A 262 -20.37 -21.01 11.88
CA GLN A 262 -20.95 -22.31 12.20
C GLN A 262 -22.51 -22.27 12.21
N SER A 263 -23.09 -21.10 12.44
CA SER A 263 -24.55 -20.92 12.39
C SER A 263 -25.06 -20.53 11.00
N ASP A 264 -24.28 -20.74 9.96
CA ASP A 264 -24.61 -20.37 8.56
C ASP A 264 -24.93 -18.88 8.38
N ARG A 265 -24.43 -18.04 9.28
CA ARG A 265 -24.60 -16.59 9.22
C ARG A 265 -23.37 -15.93 8.64
N PRO A 266 -23.53 -15.05 7.65
CA PRO A 266 -22.43 -14.25 7.18
C PRO A 266 -21.86 -13.38 8.32
N TYR A 267 -20.53 -13.29 8.36
CA TYR A 267 -19.81 -12.46 9.31
C TYR A 267 -18.86 -11.54 8.55
N ALA A 268 -19.01 -10.24 8.72
CA ALA A 268 -18.22 -9.27 8.00
C ALA A 268 -17.56 -8.26 8.93
N LEU A 269 -16.27 -7.98 8.68
CA LEU A 269 -15.50 -6.95 9.34
C LEU A 269 -14.97 -5.98 8.28
N VAL A 270 -15.29 -4.70 8.44
CA VAL A 270 -14.82 -3.62 7.55
C VAL A 270 -13.91 -2.70 8.35
N LEU A 271 -12.66 -2.57 7.91
CA LEU A 271 -11.65 -1.70 8.50
C LEU A 271 -11.28 -0.59 7.52
N ASP A 272 -11.59 0.65 7.87
CA ASP A 272 -11.16 1.80 7.06
C ASP A 272 -9.90 2.44 7.65
N GLU A 273 -9.28 3.32 6.89
CA GLU A 273 -8.12 4.13 7.29
C GLU A 273 -6.96 3.34 7.95
N VAL A 274 -6.73 2.08 7.53
CA VAL A 274 -5.63 1.26 8.09
C VAL A 274 -4.27 1.95 7.89
N ASP A 275 -4.13 2.78 6.88
CA ASP A 275 -2.93 3.56 6.61
C ASP A 275 -2.56 4.57 7.72
N LYS A 276 -3.46 4.88 8.64
CA LYS A 276 -3.15 5.73 9.81
C LYS A 276 -2.12 5.11 10.76
N ILE A 277 -1.94 3.80 10.72
CA ILE A 277 -0.89 3.13 11.52
C ILE A 277 0.53 3.59 11.15
N VAL A 278 0.73 4.21 10.00
CA VAL A 278 2.04 4.75 9.59
C VAL A 278 2.50 5.85 10.55
N ASP A 279 1.55 6.60 11.11
CA ASP A 279 1.81 7.69 12.06
C ASP A 279 2.10 7.19 13.49
N TRP A 280 1.93 5.89 13.76
CA TRP A 280 2.18 5.28 15.06
C TRP A 280 3.67 5.05 15.31
N THR A 281 4.02 4.80 16.57
CA THR A 281 5.39 4.37 16.90
C THR A 281 5.74 3.08 16.16
N ALA A 282 7.02 2.85 15.90
CA ALA A 282 7.47 1.62 15.22
C ALA A 282 7.04 0.35 15.97
N GLN A 283 7.01 0.42 17.31
CA GLN A 283 6.60 -0.69 18.18
C GLN A 283 5.10 -0.98 18.05
N ASP A 284 4.25 0.05 18.18
CA ASP A 284 2.79 -0.12 18.11
C ASP A 284 2.36 -0.59 16.72
N ARG A 285 2.99 -0.04 15.67
CA ARG A 285 2.78 -0.47 14.29
C ARG A 285 3.15 -1.94 14.08
N ALA A 286 4.29 -2.39 14.61
CA ALA A 286 4.69 -3.79 14.51
C ALA A 286 3.72 -4.71 15.27
N LEU A 287 3.26 -4.32 16.45
CA LEU A 287 2.26 -5.07 17.21
C LEU A 287 0.94 -5.19 16.43
N PHE A 288 0.47 -4.09 15.83
CA PHE A 288 -0.73 -4.11 14.99
C PHE A 288 -0.56 -5.03 13.79
N LEU A 289 0.52 -4.89 13.03
CA LEU A 289 0.76 -5.69 11.82
C LEU A 289 0.84 -7.19 12.14
N ASN A 290 1.51 -7.57 13.22
CA ASN A 290 1.59 -8.97 13.65
C ASN A 290 0.21 -9.52 14.04
N ALA A 291 -0.57 -8.75 14.80
CA ALA A 291 -1.92 -9.13 15.19
C ALA A 291 -2.88 -9.17 13.99
N PHE A 292 -2.73 -8.24 13.05
CA PHE A 292 -3.50 -8.18 11.82
C PHE A 292 -3.20 -9.37 10.89
N GLU A 293 -1.92 -9.73 10.72
CA GLU A 293 -1.52 -10.93 9.99
C GLU A 293 -2.15 -12.19 10.61
N MET A 294 -2.13 -12.29 11.92
CA MET A 294 -2.77 -13.40 12.63
C MET A 294 -4.29 -13.42 12.41
N LEU A 295 -4.96 -12.25 12.45
CA LEU A 295 -6.38 -12.13 12.13
C LEU A 295 -6.67 -12.63 10.72
N VAL A 296 -5.95 -12.12 9.71
CA VAL A 296 -6.14 -12.52 8.30
C VAL A 296 -5.97 -14.03 8.14
N ASN A 297 -4.92 -14.60 8.73
CA ASN A 297 -4.64 -16.03 8.65
C ASN A 297 -5.75 -16.89 9.26
N ARG A 298 -6.33 -16.45 10.36
CA ARG A 298 -7.42 -17.13 11.04
C ARG A 298 -8.77 -16.89 10.35
N TYR A 299 -9.00 -15.65 9.91
CA TYR A 299 -10.26 -15.22 9.30
C TYR A 299 -10.58 -15.97 8.01
N VAL A 300 -9.59 -16.15 7.14
CA VAL A 300 -9.73 -16.92 5.88
C VAL A 300 -10.21 -18.35 6.13
N ASN A 301 -9.86 -18.93 7.28
CA ASN A 301 -10.21 -20.30 7.62
C ASN A 301 -11.55 -20.45 8.33
N GLN A 302 -12.19 -19.34 8.72
CA GLN A 302 -13.40 -19.35 9.53
C GLN A 302 -14.66 -18.87 8.79
N GLY A 303 -14.58 -18.64 7.50
CA GLY A 303 -15.73 -18.26 6.69
C GLY A 303 -16.15 -16.79 6.81
N GLY A 304 -15.37 -15.91 7.43
CA GLY A 304 -15.67 -14.47 7.53
C GLY A 304 -15.28 -13.68 6.28
N LEU A 305 -15.89 -12.51 6.10
CA LEU A 305 -15.51 -11.50 5.12
C LEU A 305 -14.75 -10.37 5.81
N LEU A 306 -13.49 -10.16 5.46
CA LEU A 306 -12.72 -9.00 5.90
C LEU A 306 -12.49 -8.08 4.72
N VAL A 307 -12.89 -6.81 4.85
CA VAL A 307 -12.61 -5.75 3.87
C VAL A 307 -11.82 -4.66 4.58
N PHE A 308 -10.69 -4.26 4.03
CA PHE A 308 -9.92 -3.17 4.61
C PHE A 308 -9.37 -2.20 3.56
N CYS A 309 -9.26 -0.93 3.97
CA CYS A 309 -8.79 0.17 3.13
C CYS A 309 -7.34 0.50 3.45
N VAL A 310 -6.50 0.57 2.43
CA VAL A 310 -5.07 0.78 2.59
C VAL A 310 -4.48 1.60 1.45
N ARG A 311 -3.40 2.34 1.71
CA ARG A 311 -2.63 3.04 0.68
C ARG A 311 -1.58 2.12 0.04
N PRO A 312 -1.16 2.41 -1.22
CA PRO A 312 -0.16 1.60 -1.92
C PRO A 312 1.18 1.46 -1.19
N ASP A 313 1.64 2.53 -0.52
CA ASP A 313 2.90 2.52 0.24
C ASP A 313 2.84 1.54 1.42
N LEU A 314 1.76 1.57 2.21
CA LEU A 314 1.57 0.62 3.30
C LEU A 314 1.33 -0.79 2.75
N TRP A 315 0.51 -0.94 1.71
CA TRP A 315 0.29 -2.24 1.05
C TRP A 315 1.62 -2.90 0.68
N SER A 316 2.51 -2.18 -0.01
CA SER A 316 3.82 -2.70 -0.43
C SER A 316 4.74 -3.05 0.74
N SER A 317 4.51 -2.49 1.92
CA SER A 317 5.29 -2.77 3.13
C SER A 317 4.73 -3.92 3.99
N LEU A 318 3.56 -4.47 3.61
CA LEU A 318 2.96 -5.60 4.33
C LEU A 318 3.78 -6.89 4.11
N PRO A 319 3.76 -7.83 5.07
CA PRO A 319 4.41 -9.12 4.92
C PRO A 319 3.92 -9.91 3.68
N ALA A 320 4.81 -10.66 3.06
CA ALA A 320 4.49 -11.50 1.88
C ALA A 320 3.35 -12.50 2.15
N SER A 321 3.26 -13.01 3.38
CA SER A 321 2.18 -13.91 3.83
C SER A 321 0.78 -13.30 3.72
N LEU A 322 0.67 -11.98 3.86
CA LEU A 322 -0.60 -11.26 3.65
C LEU A 322 -0.92 -11.11 2.15
N HIS A 323 0.08 -10.82 1.33
CA HIS A 323 -0.12 -10.71 -0.12
C HIS A 323 -0.68 -11.98 -0.78
N GLU A 324 -0.31 -13.15 -0.27
CA GLU A 324 -0.80 -14.45 -0.79
C GLU A 324 -2.25 -14.76 -0.42
N ARG A 325 -2.77 -14.15 0.64
CA ARG A 325 -4.10 -14.47 1.22
C ARG A 325 -5.14 -13.39 1.01
N VAL A 326 -4.70 -12.19 0.71
CA VAL A 326 -5.56 -11.02 0.53
C VAL A 326 -5.71 -10.75 -0.95
N LEU A 327 -6.94 -10.56 -1.41
CA LEU A 327 -7.22 -10.11 -2.77
C LEU A 327 -7.16 -8.59 -2.83
N PRO A 328 -6.13 -7.99 -3.46
CA PRO A 328 -6.06 -6.55 -3.61
C PRO A 328 -6.98 -6.08 -4.74
N LEU A 329 -7.79 -5.09 -4.47
CA LEU A 329 -8.60 -4.37 -5.43
C LEU A 329 -8.04 -2.95 -5.56
N TRP A 330 -7.35 -2.69 -6.67
CA TRP A 330 -6.66 -1.44 -6.90
C TRP A 330 -7.60 -0.37 -7.42
N LEU A 331 -7.64 0.77 -6.75
CA LEU A 331 -8.42 1.92 -7.17
C LEU A 331 -7.57 2.85 -8.02
N ASP A 332 -7.97 3.00 -9.26
CA ASP A 332 -7.33 3.91 -10.20
C ASP A 332 -7.99 5.30 -10.20
N SER A 333 -7.26 6.28 -10.73
CA SER A 333 -7.78 7.61 -11.03
C SER A 333 -8.99 7.52 -11.95
N TRP A 334 -9.96 8.41 -11.75
CA TRP A 334 -11.19 8.43 -12.53
C TRP A 334 -10.95 9.07 -13.89
N GLU A 335 -11.41 8.39 -14.91
CA GLU A 335 -11.43 8.93 -16.27
C GLU A 335 -12.62 9.86 -16.49
N ARG A 336 -12.61 10.55 -17.61
CA ARG A 336 -13.65 11.50 -17.98
C ARG A 336 -15.07 10.92 -17.91
N PRO A 337 -15.39 9.72 -18.45
CA PRO A 337 -16.75 9.19 -18.37
C PRO A 337 -17.27 9.00 -16.95
N ALA A 338 -16.42 8.51 -16.04
CA ALA A 338 -16.79 8.33 -14.65
C ALA A 338 -16.97 9.69 -13.92
N THR A 339 -16.16 10.67 -14.26
CA THR A 339 -16.28 12.04 -13.72
C THR A 339 -17.58 12.70 -14.19
N GLU A 340 -17.92 12.57 -15.47
CA GLU A 340 -19.19 13.07 -16.03
C GLU A 340 -20.38 12.44 -15.33
N GLU A 341 -20.34 11.13 -15.10
CA GLU A 341 -21.41 10.42 -14.41
C GLU A 341 -21.53 10.89 -12.96
N LEU A 342 -20.42 11.11 -12.25
CA LEU A 342 -20.43 11.66 -10.89
C LEU A 342 -21.11 13.04 -10.85
N ILE A 343 -20.73 13.94 -11.76
CA ILE A 343 -21.32 15.27 -11.84
C ILE A 343 -22.84 15.17 -12.12
N LYS A 344 -23.24 14.33 -13.08
CA LYS A 344 -24.64 14.09 -13.43
C LYS A 344 -25.45 13.59 -12.24
N GLN A 345 -24.94 12.62 -11.52
CA GLN A 345 -25.61 12.04 -10.35
C GLN A 345 -25.79 13.06 -9.22
N HIS A 346 -24.82 13.93 -8.98
CA HIS A 346 -24.96 15.02 -8.02
C HIS A 346 -26.02 16.05 -8.43
N LEU A 347 -26.10 16.39 -9.72
CA LEU A 347 -27.11 17.27 -10.28
C LEU A 347 -28.49 16.63 -10.18
N LEU A 348 -28.63 15.34 -10.49
CA LEU A 348 -29.86 14.58 -10.36
C LEU A 348 -30.38 14.51 -8.94
N GLY A 349 -29.50 14.18 -7.99
CA GLY A 349 -29.82 14.09 -6.54
C GLY A 349 -30.31 15.42 -5.94
N SER A 350 -29.97 16.55 -6.57
CA SER A 350 -30.48 17.89 -6.19
C SER A 350 -31.78 18.29 -6.89
N GLY A 351 -32.41 17.37 -7.67
CA GLY A 351 -33.60 17.65 -8.46
C GLY A 351 -33.38 18.50 -9.70
N ARG A 352 -32.13 18.71 -10.10
CA ARG A 352 -31.71 19.55 -11.23
C ARG A 352 -31.30 18.68 -12.40
N VAL A 353 -32.26 18.19 -13.13
CA VAL A 353 -32.03 17.32 -14.29
C VAL A 353 -31.92 18.19 -15.54
N PRO A 354 -30.77 18.25 -16.20
CA PRO A 354 -30.70 18.81 -17.54
C PRO A 354 -31.59 17.98 -18.51
N PRO A 355 -32.29 18.60 -19.45
CA PRO A 355 -33.21 17.91 -20.34
C PRO A 355 -32.52 16.83 -21.20
N ASP A 356 -31.23 16.99 -21.47
CA ASP A 356 -30.40 16.13 -22.32
C ASP A 356 -29.49 15.17 -21.50
N LYS A 357 -29.68 15.10 -20.16
CA LYS A 357 -28.79 14.37 -19.24
C LYS A 357 -27.31 14.76 -19.38
N SER A 358 -27.01 15.97 -19.82
CA SER A 358 -25.65 16.52 -19.90
C SER A 358 -25.09 16.90 -18.51
N CYS A 359 -23.83 17.36 -18.47
CA CYS A 359 -23.24 17.94 -17.26
C CYS A 359 -23.62 19.43 -17.05
N ALA A 360 -24.61 19.98 -17.81
CA ALA A 360 -25.01 21.36 -17.62
C ALA A 360 -25.36 21.66 -16.16
N PRO A 361 -24.92 22.79 -15.60
CA PRO A 361 -24.38 23.99 -16.24
C PRO A 361 -22.86 23.96 -16.55
N PHE A 362 -22.15 22.87 -16.27
CA PHE A 362 -20.73 22.75 -16.60
C PHE A 362 -20.55 22.65 -18.12
N SER A 363 -19.70 23.51 -18.69
CA SER A 363 -19.31 23.42 -20.09
C SER A 363 -18.38 22.20 -20.32
N ASP A 364 -18.36 21.66 -21.55
CA ASP A 364 -17.51 20.53 -21.91
C ASP A 364 -16.00 20.79 -21.66
N PRO A 365 -15.45 21.99 -21.99
CA PRO A 365 -14.10 22.35 -21.60
C PRO A 365 -13.88 22.40 -20.07
N ALA A 366 -14.87 22.85 -19.29
CA ALA A 366 -14.77 22.86 -17.83
C ALA A 366 -14.67 21.45 -17.26
N VAL A 367 -15.49 20.52 -17.73
CA VAL A 367 -15.43 19.11 -17.33
C VAL A 367 -14.05 18.51 -17.67
N THR A 368 -13.51 18.81 -18.85
CA THR A 368 -12.17 18.36 -19.25
C THR A 368 -11.09 18.91 -18.32
N GLN A 369 -11.21 20.18 -17.91
CA GLN A 369 -10.29 20.79 -16.97
C GLN A 369 -10.43 20.18 -15.56
N ILE A 370 -11.65 19.90 -15.10
CA ILE A 370 -11.90 19.24 -13.81
C ILE A 370 -11.18 17.89 -13.76
N VAL A 371 -11.33 17.06 -14.81
CA VAL A 371 -10.64 15.75 -14.88
C VAL A 371 -9.13 15.91 -14.82
N THR A 372 -8.59 16.84 -15.62
CA THR A 372 -7.14 17.06 -15.72
C THR A 372 -6.56 17.59 -14.42
N LEU A 373 -7.18 18.63 -13.85
CA LEU A 373 -6.65 19.33 -12.68
C LEU A 373 -6.91 18.57 -11.37
N SER A 374 -7.89 17.68 -11.32
CA SER A 374 -8.13 16.80 -10.17
C SER A 374 -7.24 15.56 -10.16
N ASP A 375 -6.45 15.31 -11.21
CA ASP A 375 -5.74 14.04 -11.44
C ASP A 375 -6.70 12.83 -11.41
N GLY A 376 -7.99 13.03 -11.71
CA GLY A 376 -9.02 12.01 -11.61
C GLY A 376 -9.31 11.54 -10.19
N VAL A 377 -8.99 12.32 -9.16
CA VAL A 377 -9.27 12.00 -7.77
C VAL A 377 -10.68 12.48 -7.39
N PRO A 378 -11.64 11.60 -7.08
CA PRO A 378 -13.04 11.96 -6.82
C PRO A 378 -13.24 13.07 -5.80
N ARG A 379 -12.51 13.03 -4.70
CA ARG A 379 -12.57 14.08 -3.66
C ARG A 379 -12.16 15.46 -4.20
N GLN A 380 -11.16 15.49 -5.09
CA GLN A 380 -10.74 16.73 -5.74
C GLN A 380 -11.76 17.18 -6.81
N ILE A 381 -12.30 16.22 -7.56
CA ILE A 381 -13.38 16.50 -8.53
C ILE A 381 -14.52 17.22 -7.81
N LEU A 382 -15.03 16.65 -6.72
CA LEU A 382 -16.14 17.23 -5.97
C LEU A 382 -15.82 18.61 -5.38
N ARG A 383 -14.61 18.80 -4.83
CA ARG A 383 -14.16 20.10 -4.32
C ARG A 383 -14.08 21.17 -5.41
N ILE A 384 -13.55 20.80 -6.57
CA ILE A 384 -13.47 21.73 -7.71
C ILE A 384 -14.88 22.05 -8.21
N CYS A 385 -15.78 21.07 -8.31
CA CYS A 385 -17.17 21.28 -8.69
C CYS A 385 -17.90 22.19 -7.69
N GLU A 386 -17.71 21.97 -6.38
CA GLU A 386 -18.27 22.79 -5.32
C GLU A 386 -17.82 24.26 -5.44
N GLY A 387 -16.51 24.49 -5.52
CA GLY A 387 -15.96 25.84 -5.64
C GLY A 387 -16.33 26.53 -6.95
N ALA A 388 -16.35 25.80 -8.07
CA ALA A 388 -16.73 26.34 -9.38
C ALA A 388 -18.23 26.71 -9.43
N TRP A 389 -19.06 25.91 -8.76
CA TRP A 389 -20.48 26.25 -8.58
C TRP A 389 -20.67 27.52 -7.77
N ASP A 390 -20.04 27.64 -6.61
CA ASP A 390 -20.14 28.80 -5.74
C ASP A 390 -19.62 30.07 -6.43
N HIS A 391 -18.52 29.95 -7.19
CA HIS A 391 -17.99 31.07 -7.99
C HIS A 391 -18.97 31.53 -9.07
N ALA A 392 -19.54 30.59 -9.82
CA ALA A 392 -20.53 30.90 -10.87
C ALA A 392 -21.81 31.52 -10.30
N ALA A 393 -22.27 31.03 -9.13
CA ALA A 393 -23.42 31.60 -8.41
C ALA A 393 -23.15 33.02 -7.96
N LEU A 394 -21.99 33.32 -7.38
CA LEU A 394 -21.57 34.67 -6.95
C LEU A 394 -21.45 35.61 -8.15
N SER A 395 -20.90 35.13 -9.26
CA SER A 395 -20.73 35.89 -10.49
C SER A 395 -22.02 36.02 -11.31
N ARG A 396 -23.11 35.38 -10.88
CA ARG A 396 -24.38 35.24 -11.61
C ARG A 396 -24.19 34.73 -13.03
N SER A 397 -23.22 33.83 -13.23
CA SER A 397 -22.94 33.21 -14.53
C SER A 397 -23.96 32.10 -14.79
N PRO A 398 -24.58 32.05 -15.99
CA PRO A 398 -25.48 30.95 -16.35
C PRO A 398 -24.76 29.64 -16.65
N LYS A 399 -23.44 29.68 -16.79
CA LYS A 399 -22.60 28.51 -17.12
C LYS A 399 -21.36 28.49 -16.23
N ILE A 400 -20.91 27.27 -15.94
CA ILE A 400 -19.63 27.02 -15.29
C ILE A 400 -18.61 26.72 -16.39
N ASP A 401 -17.74 27.67 -16.64
CA ASP A 401 -16.68 27.59 -17.63
C ASP A 401 -15.33 27.22 -17.03
N THR A 402 -14.28 27.23 -17.84
CA THR A 402 -12.92 26.92 -17.40
C THR A 402 -12.37 27.95 -16.40
N GLU A 403 -12.79 29.23 -16.50
CA GLU A 403 -12.33 30.26 -15.58
C GLU A 403 -12.93 30.03 -14.17
N ALA A 404 -14.20 29.65 -14.08
CA ALA A 404 -14.82 29.29 -12.81
C ALA A 404 -14.10 28.08 -12.14
N VAL A 405 -13.66 27.10 -12.94
CA VAL A 405 -12.87 25.97 -12.45
C VAL A 405 -11.49 26.43 -11.95
N HIS A 406 -10.82 27.29 -12.70
CA HIS A 406 -9.52 27.83 -12.30
C HIS A 406 -9.62 28.66 -11.01
N GLU A 407 -10.65 29.48 -10.89
CA GLU A 407 -10.85 30.31 -9.71
C GLU A 407 -11.18 29.46 -8.47
N ALA A 408 -11.99 28.42 -8.63
CA ALA A 408 -12.25 27.45 -7.57
C ALA A 408 -10.97 26.85 -7.01
N ILE A 409 -10.05 26.48 -7.89
CA ILE A 409 -8.75 25.90 -7.50
C ILE A 409 -7.88 26.95 -6.83
N ARG A 410 -7.82 28.19 -7.35
CA ARG A 410 -7.06 29.28 -6.73
C ARG A 410 -7.55 29.54 -5.31
N ILE A 411 -8.85 29.73 -5.13
CA ILE A 411 -9.46 29.98 -3.81
C ILE A 411 -9.15 28.83 -2.83
N THR A 412 -9.19 27.59 -3.30
CA THR A 412 -8.99 26.42 -2.45
C THR A 412 -7.53 26.22 -2.06
N HIS A 413 -6.60 26.47 -2.98
CA HIS A 413 -5.19 26.07 -2.82
C HIS A 413 -4.24 27.25 -2.65
N GLU A 414 -4.53 28.45 -3.15
CA GLU A 414 -3.66 29.62 -2.98
C GLU A 414 -3.93 30.35 -1.65
N LYS A 415 -3.67 29.65 -0.55
CA LYS A 415 -3.97 30.15 0.79
C LYS A 415 -3.02 31.25 1.28
N ARG A 416 -1.84 31.35 0.67
CA ARG A 416 -0.77 32.27 1.09
C ARG A 416 -0.50 33.31 0.02
N PRO A 417 -0.32 34.57 0.37
CA PRO A 417 0.18 35.59 -0.55
C PRO A 417 1.57 35.20 -1.07
N MET A 418 1.87 35.54 -2.33
CA MET A 418 3.18 35.22 -2.95
C MET A 418 4.37 35.74 -2.15
N GLY A 419 4.26 36.92 -1.55
CA GLY A 419 5.33 37.48 -0.69
C GLY A 419 5.57 36.68 0.59
N GLU A 420 4.57 35.96 1.10
CA GLU A 420 4.72 35.07 2.25
C GLU A 420 5.36 33.73 1.81
N ALA A 421 5.00 33.23 0.63
CA ALA A 421 5.64 32.09 0.03
C ALA A 421 7.15 32.32 -0.15
N ALA A 422 7.55 33.48 -0.68
CA ALA A 422 8.95 33.86 -0.81
C ALA A 422 9.69 33.91 0.54
N ARG A 423 9.07 34.51 1.57
CA ARG A 423 9.64 34.54 2.94
C ARG A 423 9.77 33.13 3.56
N LEU A 424 8.87 32.21 3.22
CA LEU A 424 8.96 30.83 3.71
C LEU A 424 10.18 30.13 3.10
N LEU A 425 10.42 30.31 1.81
CA LEU A 425 11.63 29.80 1.14
C LEU A 425 12.89 30.29 1.84
N GLU A 426 12.97 31.62 2.10
CA GLU A 426 14.09 32.23 2.83
C GLU A 426 14.26 31.61 4.23
N ARG A 427 13.17 31.43 4.95
CA ARG A 427 13.20 30.86 6.31
C ARG A 427 13.68 29.41 6.32
N VAL A 428 13.20 28.59 5.40
CA VAL A 428 13.59 27.17 5.33
C VAL A 428 15.08 27.02 5.00
N LEU A 429 15.63 27.93 4.18
CA LEU A 429 17.02 27.90 3.76
C LEU A 429 17.96 28.77 4.61
N ALA A 430 17.43 29.60 5.51
CA ALA A 430 18.22 30.57 6.31
C ALA A 430 19.26 29.91 7.25
N GLY A 431 19.11 28.61 7.55
CA GLY A 431 20.10 27.86 8.36
C GLY A 431 21.17 27.17 7.53
N ASP A 432 21.06 27.21 6.21
CA ASP A 432 21.95 26.47 5.33
C ASP A 432 23.07 27.37 4.81
N GLN A 433 24.30 26.87 4.76
CA GLN A 433 25.52 27.59 4.30
C GLN A 433 25.42 28.13 2.86
N TRP A 434 24.33 27.83 2.18
CA TRP A 434 24.09 28.13 0.76
C TRP A 434 23.19 29.33 0.52
N TRP A 435 22.52 29.85 1.54
CA TRP A 435 21.52 30.88 1.35
C TRP A 435 22.15 32.27 1.29
N HIS A 436 22.40 32.74 0.08
CA HIS A 436 22.61 34.14 -0.21
C HIS A 436 21.81 34.49 -1.46
N ASN A 437 20.79 35.34 -1.32
CA ASN A 437 20.01 35.85 -2.46
C ASN A 437 20.85 36.86 -3.26
N VAL A 438 21.78 36.35 -4.06
CA VAL A 438 22.68 37.15 -4.88
C VAL A 438 22.40 36.84 -6.34
N PRO A 439 21.61 37.66 -7.04
CA PRO A 439 21.41 37.50 -8.47
C PRO A 439 22.69 37.72 -9.25
N PRO A 440 22.88 37.06 -10.41
CA PRO A 440 23.90 37.44 -11.36
C PRO A 440 23.75 38.92 -11.76
N ARG A 441 24.82 39.64 -11.99
CA ARG A 441 24.79 41.12 -12.25
C ARG A 441 23.83 41.50 -13.38
N ASP A 442 23.74 40.68 -14.41
CA ASP A 442 22.92 40.94 -15.59
C ASP A 442 21.48 40.45 -15.45
N LEU A 443 21.14 39.79 -14.35
CA LEU A 443 19.81 39.21 -14.08
C LEU A 443 19.10 39.81 -12.85
N SER A 444 19.73 40.83 -12.23
CA SER A 444 19.14 41.49 -11.04
C SER A 444 17.75 42.07 -11.28
N ASP A 445 17.50 42.55 -12.49
CA ASP A 445 16.24 43.22 -12.87
C ASP A 445 15.32 42.33 -13.72
N LEU A 446 15.65 41.02 -13.89
CA LEU A 446 14.85 40.10 -14.69
C LEU A 446 13.52 39.79 -13.96
N PRO A 447 12.38 40.28 -14.48
CA PRO A 447 11.09 40.00 -13.87
C PRO A 447 10.74 38.52 -14.03
N GLY A 448 10.17 37.93 -13.00
CA GLY A 448 9.61 36.57 -13.12
C GLY A 448 8.49 36.50 -14.14
N PRO A 449 8.12 35.29 -14.60
CA PRO A 449 7.03 35.09 -15.54
C PRO A 449 5.69 35.57 -14.94
N PRO A 450 4.67 35.83 -15.78
CA PRO A 450 3.35 36.28 -15.30
C PRO A 450 2.80 35.34 -14.23
N GLY A 451 2.33 35.89 -13.11
CA GLY A 451 1.77 35.10 -12.01
C GLY A 451 2.80 34.47 -11.07
N SER A 452 4.09 34.71 -11.28
CA SER A 452 5.15 34.30 -10.35
C SER A 452 5.39 35.37 -9.28
N GLY A 453 6.06 34.95 -8.19
CA GLY A 453 6.72 35.85 -7.28
C GLY A 453 8.11 36.25 -7.78
N GLU A 454 8.80 37.05 -6.98
CA GLU A 454 10.17 37.45 -7.26
C GLU A 454 11.10 36.21 -7.24
N PRO A 455 11.90 35.98 -8.31
CA PRO A 455 12.87 34.89 -8.33
C PRO A 455 13.90 35.07 -7.21
N ARG A 456 14.29 33.95 -6.58
CA ARG A 456 15.32 33.93 -5.54
C ARG A 456 16.55 33.22 -6.08
N TRP A 457 17.70 33.84 -6.00
CA TRP A 457 18.94 33.38 -6.59
C TRP A 457 19.90 32.85 -5.52
N ILE A 458 20.41 31.65 -5.72
CA ILE A 458 21.41 31.01 -4.87
C ILE A 458 22.69 30.90 -5.68
N GLU A 459 23.76 31.60 -5.27
CA GLU A 459 25.07 31.45 -5.88
C GLU A 459 25.71 30.14 -5.39
N VAL A 460 25.93 29.21 -6.30
CA VAL A 460 26.63 27.95 -6.02
C VAL A 460 28.14 28.10 -6.27
N THR A 461 28.47 28.81 -7.34
CA THR A 461 29.83 29.24 -7.69
C THR A 461 29.76 30.60 -8.42
N ARG A 462 30.90 31.29 -8.62
CA ARG A 462 30.94 32.57 -9.34
C ARG A 462 30.34 32.57 -10.75
N THR A 463 30.07 31.39 -11.32
CA THR A 463 29.52 31.21 -12.66
C THR A 463 28.41 30.16 -12.71
N ALA A 464 27.78 29.81 -11.56
CA ALA A 464 26.71 28.88 -11.49
C ALA A 464 25.69 29.28 -10.41
N TRP A 465 24.41 29.32 -10.77
CA TRP A 465 23.32 29.74 -9.92
C TRP A 465 22.15 28.77 -9.97
N ILE A 466 21.44 28.69 -8.85
CA ILE A 466 20.12 28.07 -8.77
C ILE A 466 19.10 29.19 -8.63
N VAL A 467 18.08 29.19 -9.48
CA VAL A 467 16.92 30.07 -9.31
C VAL A 467 15.77 29.31 -8.69
N LEU A 468 15.30 29.79 -7.54
CA LEU A 468 14.05 29.34 -6.95
C LEU A 468 12.93 30.26 -7.46
N LEU A 469 12.00 29.68 -8.22
CA LEU A 469 10.92 30.43 -8.82
C LEU A 469 9.60 30.08 -8.14
N PRO A 470 9.09 30.92 -7.20
CA PRO A 470 7.76 30.76 -6.64
C PRO A 470 6.70 31.13 -7.69
N VAL A 471 5.78 30.21 -7.97
CA VAL A 471 4.68 30.41 -8.92
C VAL A 471 3.34 30.12 -8.25
N ARG A 472 2.27 30.71 -8.77
CA ARG A 472 0.89 30.34 -8.37
C ARG A 472 0.52 28.96 -8.89
N SER A 473 -0.73 28.56 -8.71
CA SER A 473 -1.27 27.31 -9.24
C SER A 473 -1.00 27.18 -10.75
N LEU A 474 -0.48 26.04 -11.14
CA LEU A 474 -0.20 25.70 -12.54
C LEU A 474 -1.43 25.04 -13.15
N LEU A 475 -2.30 25.83 -13.77
CA LEU A 475 -3.60 25.42 -14.27
C LEU A 475 -3.62 25.25 -15.80
N THR A 476 -2.65 25.84 -16.51
CA THR A 476 -2.60 25.87 -17.99
C THR A 476 -1.23 25.52 -18.50
N ARG A 477 -1.18 25.01 -19.75
CA ARG A 477 0.08 24.76 -20.45
C ARG A 477 0.87 26.03 -20.76
N SER A 478 0.17 27.16 -20.95
CA SER A 478 0.84 28.45 -21.15
C SER A 478 1.69 28.84 -19.96
N GLY A 479 1.19 28.63 -18.71
CA GLY A 479 1.99 28.90 -17.52
C GLY A 479 3.27 28.08 -17.44
N VAL A 480 3.27 26.84 -17.92
CA VAL A 480 4.47 26.03 -18.05
C VAL A 480 5.40 26.60 -19.13
N GLY A 481 4.83 27.04 -20.27
CA GLY A 481 5.57 27.71 -21.34
C GLY A 481 6.26 29.00 -20.87
N ASP A 482 5.57 29.81 -20.04
CA ASP A 482 6.13 31.02 -19.46
C ASP A 482 7.32 30.74 -18.54
N ILE A 483 7.25 29.64 -17.74
CA ILE A 483 8.37 29.19 -16.90
C ILE A 483 9.56 28.74 -17.75
N ALA A 484 9.31 27.94 -18.80
CA ALA A 484 10.35 27.50 -19.72
C ALA A 484 11.00 28.67 -20.47
N GLY A 485 10.20 29.63 -20.91
CA GLY A 485 10.66 30.85 -21.56
C GLY A 485 11.54 31.70 -20.63
N PHE A 486 11.13 31.86 -19.37
CA PHE A 486 11.94 32.56 -18.36
C PHE A 486 13.30 31.87 -18.18
N LEU A 487 13.35 30.55 -18.03
CA LEU A 487 14.61 29.81 -17.88
C LEU A 487 15.52 29.96 -19.13
N GLY A 488 14.93 29.86 -20.31
CA GLY A 488 15.64 30.08 -21.58
C GLY A 488 16.26 31.48 -21.64
N HIS A 489 15.45 32.50 -21.35
CA HIS A 489 15.92 33.89 -21.35
C HIS A 489 16.98 34.15 -20.28
N ALA A 490 16.82 33.58 -19.06
CA ALA A 490 17.83 33.69 -18.01
C ALA A 490 19.16 33.08 -18.44
N ARG A 491 19.15 31.95 -19.13
CA ARG A 491 20.34 31.27 -19.67
C ARG A 491 21.00 32.09 -20.79
N ASP A 492 20.18 32.65 -21.68
CA ASP A 492 20.70 33.49 -22.79
C ASP A 492 21.38 34.74 -22.25
N VAL A 493 20.79 35.46 -21.30
CA VAL A 493 21.38 36.66 -20.68
C VAL A 493 22.63 36.33 -19.87
N ALA A 494 22.61 35.19 -19.15
CA ALA A 494 23.77 34.75 -18.35
C ALA A 494 24.96 34.28 -19.18
N GLY A 495 24.78 34.02 -20.47
CA GLY A 495 25.84 33.62 -21.40
C GLY A 495 26.54 32.31 -21.02
N SER A 496 27.75 32.41 -20.49
CA SER A 496 28.56 31.23 -20.10
C SER A 496 28.25 30.70 -18.68
N ALA A 497 27.34 31.36 -17.95
CA ALA A 497 26.98 30.94 -16.61
C ALA A 497 25.96 29.80 -16.63
N ALA A 498 26.16 28.82 -15.76
CA ALA A 498 25.21 27.71 -15.61
C ALA A 498 24.06 28.12 -14.71
N ILE A 499 22.82 27.96 -15.19
CA ILE A 499 21.61 28.24 -14.44
C ILE A 499 20.72 26.99 -14.39
N GLU A 500 20.44 26.54 -13.17
CA GLU A 500 19.43 25.53 -12.87
C GLU A 500 18.25 26.16 -12.17
N MET A 501 17.04 25.60 -12.36
CA MET A 501 15.82 26.15 -11.78
C MET A 501 15.06 25.12 -10.97
N LEU A 502 14.60 25.55 -9.78
CA LEU A 502 13.65 24.80 -8.97
C LEU A 502 12.36 25.61 -8.85
N VAL A 503 11.29 25.10 -9.40
CA VAL A 503 9.98 25.74 -9.35
C VAL A 503 9.28 25.37 -8.05
N VAL A 504 8.74 26.38 -7.35
CA VAL A 504 7.95 26.19 -6.13
C VAL A 504 6.53 26.67 -6.36
N VAL A 505 5.58 25.77 -6.32
CA VAL A 505 4.16 26.06 -6.56
C VAL A 505 3.48 26.44 -5.25
N ASN A 506 3.06 27.69 -5.15
CA ASN A 506 2.20 28.19 -4.08
C ASN A 506 0.74 28.01 -4.49
N GLY A 507 0.24 26.78 -4.38
CA GLY A 507 -1.10 26.42 -4.81
C GLY A 507 -1.16 25.01 -5.36
N HIS A 508 -1.86 24.83 -6.47
CA HIS A 508 -2.13 23.54 -7.10
C HIS A 508 -1.30 23.32 -8.37
N ALA A 509 -0.82 22.09 -8.53
CA ALA A 509 -0.25 21.59 -9.78
C ALA A 509 -0.57 20.12 -9.94
N CYS A 510 -1.39 19.77 -10.94
CA CYS A 510 -1.71 18.38 -11.26
C CYS A 510 -0.46 17.63 -11.77
N ARG A 511 -0.51 16.29 -11.76
CA ARG A 511 0.61 15.44 -12.20
C ARG A 511 1.10 15.78 -13.60
N GLN A 512 0.18 16.07 -14.51
CA GLN A 512 0.53 16.45 -15.88
C GLN A 512 1.34 17.76 -15.93
N MET A 513 0.90 18.79 -15.20
CA MET A 513 1.62 20.07 -15.16
C MET A 513 2.99 19.94 -14.51
N ARG A 514 3.07 19.16 -13.42
CA ARG A 514 4.36 18.90 -12.76
C ARG A 514 5.34 18.18 -13.68
N ARG A 515 4.90 17.18 -14.44
CA ARG A 515 5.76 16.50 -15.45
C ARG A 515 6.23 17.47 -16.53
N GLN A 516 5.33 18.28 -17.08
CA GLN A 516 5.70 19.28 -18.10
C GLN A 516 6.72 20.32 -17.59
N VAL A 517 6.60 20.74 -16.33
CA VAL A 517 7.62 21.60 -15.71
C VAL A 517 8.94 20.84 -15.57
N ALA A 518 8.90 19.58 -15.13
CA ALA A 518 10.12 18.77 -15.01
C ALA A 518 10.81 18.55 -16.36
N ASP A 519 10.04 18.30 -17.40
CA ASP A 519 10.56 18.17 -18.78
C ASP A 519 11.21 19.46 -19.27
N ALA A 520 10.64 20.62 -18.90
CA ALA A 520 11.11 21.93 -19.32
C ALA A 520 12.32 22.43 -18.50
N THR A 521 12.41 22.07 -17.22
CA THR A 521 13.41 22.62 -16.28
C THR A 521 14.45 21.61 -15.84
N GLY A 522 14.24 20.31 -16.09
CA GLY A 522 15.06 19.21 -15.59
C GLY A 522 14.85 18.91 -14.11
N THR A 523 13.85 19.52 -13.45
CA THR A 523 13.56 19.33 -12.02
C THR A 523 12.07 19.25 -11.75
N MET A 524 11.65 18.32 -10.88
CA MET A 524 10.26 18.27 -10.44
C MET A 524 9.92 19.50 -9.58
N PRO A 525 8.81 20.18 -9.87
CA PRO A 525 8.36 21.30 -9.06
C PRO A 525 7.93 20.83 -7.67
N LEU A 526 8.22 21.64 -6.66
CA LEU A 526 7.79 21.41 -5.28
C LEU A 526 6.47 22.15 -5.03
N VAL A 527 5.58 21.55 -4.23
CA VAL A 527 4.34 22.20 -3.81
C VAL A 527 4.48 22.67 -2.36
N LEU A 528 4.17 23.93 -2.10
CA LEU A 528 4.43 24.59 -0.82
C LEU A 528 3.66 23.98 0.36
N ASP A 529 2.46 23.48 0.10
CA ASP A 529 1.60 22.86 1.13
C ASP A 529 1.88 21.36 1.34
N ASP A 530 2.92 20.80 0.70
CA ASP A 530 3.35 19.43 0.96
C ASP A 530 3.95 19.32 2.38
N PRO A 531 3.53 18.38 3.21
CA PRO A 531 4.11 18.19 4.55
C PRO A 531 5.62 17.95 4.57
N ARG A 532 6.18 17.46 3.47
CA ARG A 532 7.63 17.21 3.30
C ARG A 532 8.36 18.34 2.59
N PHE A 533 7.68 19.48 2.38
CA PHE A 533 8.22 20.59 1.60
C PHE A 533 9.60 21.04 2.06
N ASP A 534 9.80 21.25 3.35
CA ASP A 534 11.08 21.74 3.89
C ASP A 534 12.25 20.80 3.58
N THR A 535 12.03 19.50 3.76
CA THR A 535 13.03 18.46 3.45
C THR A 535 13.27 18.37 1.94
N ALA A 536 12.21 18.41 1.14
CA ALA A 536 12.27 18.32 -0.30
C ALA A 536 12.99 19.55 -0.91
N LEU A 537 12.74 20.76 -0.37
CA LEU A 537 13.39 21.99 -0.80
C LEU A 537 14.92 21.93 -0.54
N ARG A 538 15.33 21.57 0.67
CA ARG A 538 16.74 21.43 1.04
C ARG A 538 17.44 20.38 0.16
N SER A 539 16.86 19.20 0.02
CA SER A 539 17.39 18.13 -0.81
C SER A 539 17.46 18.53 -2.29
N GLY A 540 16.44 19.22 -2.80
CA GLY A 540 16.40 19.71 -4.17
C GLY A 540 17.50 20.73 -4.45
N VAL A 541 17.67 21.73 -3.56
CA VAL A 541 18.74 22.73 -3.69
C VAL A 541 20.12 22.08 -3.60
N GLN A 542 20.33 21.16 -2.67
CA GLN A 542 21.59 20.45 -2.52
C GLN A 542 21.92 19.63 -3.76
N SER A 543 21.00 18.86 -4.29
CA SER A 543 21.19 18.05 -5.51
C SER A 543 21.52 18.93 -6.72
N LEU A 544 20.84 20.07 -6.88
CA LEU A 544 21.15 21.04 -7.93
C LEU A 544 22.55 21.65 -7.77
N ALA A 545 22.92 21.99 -6.54
CA ALA A 545 24.24 22.55 -6.25
C ALA A 545 25.38 21.55 -6.55
N GLU A 546 25.17 20.27 -6.21
CA GLU A 546 26.12 19.20 -6.52
C GLU A 546 26.26 18.99 -8.03
N ARG A 547 25.15 18.99 -8.78
CA ARG A 547 25.17 18.91 -10.26
C ARG A 547 25.93 20.06 -10.88
N LEU A 548 25.65 21.29 -10.45
CA LEU A 548 26.31 22.48 -10.95
C LEU A 548 27.83 22.49 -10.65
N ARG A 549 28.27 21.89 -9.54
CA ARG A 549 29.69 21.74 -9.21
C ARG A 549 30.35 20.66 -10.07
N ALA A 550 29.71 19.51 -10.22
CA ALA A 550 30.20 18.38 -11.00
C ALA A 550 30.34 18.73 -12.50
N SER A 551 29.45 19.58 -13.05
CA SER A 551 29.49 19.98 -14.45
C SER A 551 30.77 20.76 -14.84
N ARG A 552 31.54 21.25 -13.86
CA ARG A 552 32.79 21.99 -14.08
C ARG A 552 34.04 21.11 -14.20
N ASP A 553 34.04 19.94 -13.58
CA ASP A 553 35.26 19.12 -13.50
C ASP A 553 35.43 18.14 -14.68
N SER A 554 34.48 18.07 -15.59
CA SER A 554 34.66 17.17 -16.73
C SER A 554 33.77 17.43 -17.93
N THR A 555 34.33 17.79 -19.04
CA THR A 555 33.73 17.66 -20.38
C THR A 555 33.49 16.19 -20.80
N VAL A 556 34.08 15.23 -20.11
CA VAL A 556 33.91 13.79 -20.34
C VAL A 556 32.89 13.19 -19.34
N LEU A 557 32.92 13.64 -18.07
CA LEU A 557 31.93 13.25 -17.05
C LEU A 557 30.55 13.89 -17.29
N GLU A 558 30.47 15.04 -17.97
CA GLU A 558 29.25 15.73 -18.34
C GLU A 558 28.34 14.87 -19.23
N LYS A 559 28.94 14.18 -20.21
CA LYS A 559 28.20 13.21 -21.04
C LYS A 559 27.73 11.97 -20.28
N LEU A 560 28.42 11.57 -19.23
CA LEU A 560 28.09 10.44 -18.37
C LEU A 560 27.03 10.83 -17.33
N SER A 561 27.10 12.05 -16.75
CA SER A 561 26.10 12.55 -15.79
C SER A 561 24.73 12.74 -16.44
N ASN A 562 24.67 13.38 -17.61
CA ASN A 562 23.42 13.53 -18.36
C ASN A 562 22.80 12.19 -18.76
N ARG A 563 23.62 11.16 -18.96
CA ARG A 563 23.12 9.83 -19.31
C ARG A 563 22.66 9.02 -18.09
N LEU A 564 23.19 9.29 -16.91
CA LEU A 564 22.71 8.76 -15.62
C LEU A 564 21.35 9.38 -15.24
N ASP A 565 21.16 10.68 -15.47
CA ASP A 565 19.88 11.35 -15.22
C ASP A 565 18.78 10.84 -16.16
N VAL A 566 19.12 10.54 -17.42
CA VAL A 566 18.23 9.89 -18.40
C VAL A 566 17.92 8.45 -17.97
N LEU A 567 18.90 7.71 -17.44
CA LEU A 567 18.70 6.34 -16.94
C LEU A 567 17.90 6.30 -15.64
N GLN A 568 18.06 7.26 -14.73
CA GLN A 568 17.21 7.40 -13.55
C GLN A 568 15.77 7.75 -13.93
N GLY A 569 15.56 8.64 -14.90
CA GLY A 569 14.24 8.90 -15.48
C GLY A 569 13.63 7.67 -16.16
N GLN A 570 14.44 6.90 -16.89
CA GLN A 570 14.01 5.64 -17.52
C GLN A 570 13.76 4.53 -16.47
N GLN A 571 14.54 4.48 -15.40
CA GLN A 571 14.32 3.54 -14.30
C GLN A 571 12.99 3.84 -13.57
N GLN A 572 12.66 5.10 -13.41
CA GLN A 572 11.36 5.51 -12.85
C GLN A 572 10.20 5.19 -13.79
N THR A 573 10.41 5.37 -15.11
CA THR A 573 9.44 4.98 -16.15
C THR A 573 9.34 3.45 -16.30
N LEU A 574 10.42 2.71 -16.04
CA LEU A 574 10.40 1.24 -16.03
C LEU A 574 9.72 0.70 -14.78
N LEU A 575 9.87 1.31 -13.61
CA LEU A 575 9.10 0.97 -12.41
C LEU A 575 7.61 1.22 -12.64
N GLU A 576 7.24 2.34 -13.25
CA GLU A 576 5.85 2.64 -13.63
C GLU A 576 5.32 1.67 -14.72
N ARG A 577 6.20 1.14 -15.60
CA ARG A 577 5.85 0.12 -16.60
C ARG A 577 5.81 -1.29 -16.04
N VAL A 578 6.64 -1.64 -15.08
CA VAL A 578 6.57 -2.92 -14.35
C VAL A 578 5.26 -3.02 -13.59
N ASP A 579 4.82 -1.95 -12.94
CA ASP A 579 3.50 -1.88 -12.32
C ASP A 579 2.35 -2.02 -13.35
N SER A 580 2.56 -1.52 -14.58
CA SER A 580 1.60 -1.65 -15.70
C SER A 580 1.63 -3.05 -16.35
N ILE A 581 2.73 -3.76 -16.32
CA ILE A 581 2.90 -5.13 -16.87
C ILE A 581 2.32 -6.17 -15.90
N ASP A 582 2.43 -5.97 -14.60
CA ASP A 582 1.77 -6.81 -13.60
C ASP A 582 0.24 -6.79 -13.75
N HIS A 583 -0.32 -5.65 -14.16
CA HIS A 583 -1.75 -5.52 -14.49
C HIS A 583 -2.17 -6.22 -15.80
N SER A 584 -1.24 -6.51 -16.71
CA SER A 584 -1.53 -7.19 -17.99
C SER A 584 -1.31 -8.71 -17.95
N LEU A 585 -0.74 -9.25 -16.88
CA LEU A 585 -0.50 -10.69 -16.69
C LEU A 585 -1.72 -11.48 -16.19
N ASP A 586 -2.79 -10.80 -15.81
CA ASP A 586 -4.06 -11.44 -15.41
C ASP A 586 -4.92 -11.95 -16.59
N ASN A 587 -4.40 -11.91 -17.83
CA ASN A 587 -5.12 -12.42 -18.99
C ASN A 587 -4.35 -13.62 -19.62
N PRO A 588 -4.73 -14.87 -19.35
CA PRO A 588 -4.01 -16.04 -19.83
C PRO A 588 -4.34 -16.29 -21.30
N ARG A 589 -3.69 -15.59 -22.22
CA ARG A 589 -3.57 -16.05 -23.60
C ARG A 589 -2.16 -16.56 -23.83
N ILE A 590 -2.07 -17.88 -23.81
CA ILE A 590 -1.08 -18.75 -24.46
C ILE A 590 0.22 -18.02 -24.83
N LEU A 591 1.16 -17.99 -23.91
CA LEU A 591 2.55 -17.73 -24.22
C LEU A 591 3.29 -19.09 -24.32
N SER A 592 3.95 -19.27 -25.44
CA SER A 592 4.96 -20.33 -25.60
C SER A 592 5.96 -20.29 -24.43
N PRO A 593 6.50 -21.41 -23.97
CA PRO A 593 7.41 -21.42 -22.84
C PRO A 593 8.59 -20.49 -23.11
N ALA A 594 8.80 -19.55 -22.20
CA ALA A 594 9.99 -18.70 -22.21
C ALA A 594 11.24 -19.60 -22.15
N PRO A 595 12.31 -19.28 -22.91
CA PRO A 595 13.55 -20.04 -22.84
C PRO A 595 14.09 -20.03 -21.41
N THR A 596 14.52 -21.18 -20.92
CA THR A 596 15.14 -21.31 -19.60
C THR A 596 16.39 -20.43 -19.50
N ALA A 597 16.67 -19.85 -18.32
CA ALA A 597 17.75 -18.90 -18.07
C ALA A 597 19.13 -19.41 -18.57
N ASP A 598 19.35 -20.71 -18.61
CA ASP A 598 20.57 -21.33 -19.15
C ASP A 598 20.71 -21.20 -20.68
N SER A 599 19.59 -21.21 -21.42
CA SER A 599 19.61 -21.09 -22.89
C SER A 599 19.95 -19.67 -23.39
N LEU A 600 19.69 -18.63 -22.58
CA LEU A 600 20.02 -17.26 -22.90
C LEU A 600 21.52 -16.98 -22.71
N ALA A 601 22.15 -17.56 -21.70
CA ALA A 601 23.57 -17.40 -21.43
C ALA A 601 24.45 -18.07 -22.51
N GLU A 602 23.97 -19.09 -23.24
CA GLU A 602 24.71 -19.77 -24.32
C GLU A 602 25.07 -18.84 -25.51
N ARG A 603 24.43 -17.69 -25.61
CA ARG A 603 24.64 -16.71 -26.69
C ARG A 603 25.84 -15.77 -26.47
N LEU A 604 26.38 -15.71 -25.26
CA LEU A 604 27.57 -14.93 -24.94
C LEU A 604 28.84 -15.63 -25.38
N PRO A 605 29.95 -14.90 -25.66
CA PRO A 605 31.26 -15.47 -25.90
C PRO A 605 31.72 -16.40 -24.76
N GLU A 606 32.39 -17.53 -25.08
CA GLU A 606 32.79 -18.53 -24.07
C GLU A 606 33.64 -17.94 -22.90
N PRO A 607 34.59 -17.00 -23.14
CA PRO A 607 35.34 -16.40 -22.03
C PRO A 607 34.42 -15.66 -21.04
N VAL A 608 33.43 -14.93 -21.56
CA VAL A 608 32.46 -14.19 -20.73
C VAL A 608 31.59 -15.15 -19.94
N ARG A 609 31.10 -16.23 -20.58
CA ARG A 609 30.34 -17.31 -19.91
C ARG A 609 31.14 -17.96 -18.79
N ALA A 610 32.42 -18.20 -19.01
CA ALA A 610 33.32 -18.78 -18.01
C ALA A 610 33.40 -17.89 -16.74
N HIS A 611 33.49 -16.57 -16.90
CA HIS A 611 33.54 -15.64 -15.77
C HIS A 611 32.23 -15.63 -14.95
N PHE A 612 31.07 -15.67 -15.62
CA PHE A 612 29.79 -15.79 -14.93
C PHE A 612 29.66 -17.13 -14.20
N ARG A 613 30.07 -18.22 -14.84
CA ARG A 613 30.05 -19.57 -14.22
C ARG A 613 30.97 -19.63 -12.99
N GLU A 614 32.18 -19.12 -13.07
CA GLU A 614 33.10 -19.05 -11.93
C GLU A 614 32.54 -18.23 -10.74
N ALA A 615 31.89 -17.12 -11.03
CA ALA A 615 31.25 -16.30 -9.99
C ALA A 615 30.06 -17.02 -9.36
N GLN A 616 29.23 -17.68 -10.16
CA GLN A 616 28.09 -18.45 -9.71
C GLN A 616 28.52 -19.68 -8.87
N GLU A 617 29.50 -20.45 -9.34
CA GLU A 617 30.06 -21.57 -8.57
C GLU A 617 30.67 -21.12 -7.23
N ALA A 618 31.26 -19.93 -7.16
CA ALA A 618 31.78 -19.39 -5.92
C ALA A 618 30.66 -19.10 -4.91
N LEU A 619 29.54 -18.55 -5.39
CA LEU A 619 28.37 -18.29 -4.55
C LEU A 619 27.64 -19.59 -4.16
N ASP A 620 27.54 -20.56 -5.07
CA ASP A 620 26.91 -21.86 -4.80
C ASP A 620 27.69 -22.66 -3.75
N ARG A 621 29.04 -22.61 -3.82
CA ARG A 621 29.89 -23.22 -2.76
C ARG A 621 29.67 -22.56 -1.39
N LEU A 622 29.48 -21.24 -1.34
CA LEU A 622 29.15 -20.57 -0.08
C LEU A 622 27.80 -21.00 0.49
N LEU A 623 26.84 -21.32 -0.39
CA LEU A 623 25.54 -21.87 0.03
C LEU A 623 25.61 -23.32 0.47
N GLU A 624 26.45 -24.13 -0.19
CA GLU A 624 26.63 -25.56 0.10
C GLU A 624 27.53 -25.81 1.33
N GLU A 625 28.64 -25.07 1.45
CA GLU A 625 29.59 -25.17 2.56
C GLU A 625 29.16 -24.36 3.78
N GLY A 626 28.22 -23.40 3.62
CA GLY A 626 27.57 -22.74 4.73
C GLY A 626 26.79 -23.81 5.50
N GLU A 627 27.30 -24.24 6.67
CA GLU A 627 26.48 -24.99 7.62
C GLU A 627 25.18 -24.20 7.76
N GLY A 628 24.07 -24.76 7.27
CA GLY A 628 22.76 -24.14 7.35
C GLY A 628 22.51 -23.66 8.79
N PRO A 629 21.64 -22.67 9.04
CA PRO A 629 21.50 -22.05 10.33
C PRO A 629 21.49 -23.13 11.41
N ARG A 630 22.53 -23.18 12.22
CA ARG A 630 22.64 -24.20 13.28
C ARG A 630 21.44 -23.98 14.19
N LEU A 631 20.45 -24.82 14.01
CA LEU A 631 19.31 -24.94 14.91
C LEU A 631 19.83 -25.53 16.21
N SER A 632 20.45 -24.71 17.06
CA SER A 632 20.92 -25.12 18.36
C SER A 632 19.71 -25.23 19.29
N LEU A 633 19.27 -26.45 19.55
CA LEU A 633 18.36 -26.75 20.64
C LEU A 633 19.13 -26.55 21.97
N VAL A 634 19.13 -25.33 22.49
CA VAL A 634 19.73 -25.05 23.81
C VAL A 634 18.83 -25.63 24.89
N PRO A 635 19.29 -26.58 25.68
CA PRO A 635 18.56 -27.02 26.85
C PRO A 635 18.54 -25.87 27.85
N VAL A 636 17.35 -25.34 28.14
CA VAL A 636 17.20 -24.37 29.23
C VAL A 636 17.60 -25.08 30.52
N ALA A 637 18.59 -24.52 31.22
CA ALA A 637 19.10 -25.04 32.48
C ALA A 637 17.97 -25.46 33.42
N ARG A 638 18.09 -26.66 34.02
CA ARG A 638 17.11 -27.21 34.93
C ARG A 638 16.95 -26.27 36.12
N SER A 639 15.82 -25.63 36.25
CA SER A 639 15.39 -25.02 37.50
C SER A 639 15.13 -26.14 38.50
N ALA A 640 15.73 -26.02 39.67
CA ALA A 640 15.69 -27.00 40.77
C ALA A 640 14.33 -27.11 41.50
N ALA A 641 13.23 -26.93 40.81
CA ALA A 641 11.90 -27.13 41.37
C ALA A 641 11.01 -27.78 40.29
N GLY A 642 10.69 -29.03 40.50
CA GLY A 642 9.83 -30.00 39.86
C GLY A 642 8.67 -29.56 38.94
N ARG A 643 8.89 -28.64 37.97
CA ARG A 643 7.93 -28.24 36.93
C ARG A 643 8.22 -28.99 35.64
N PRO A 644 7.18 -29.30 34.85
CA PRO A 644 7.32 -29.98 33.55
C PRO A 644 8.20 -29.18 32.60
N PRO A 645 8.94 -29.85 31.67
CA PRO A 645 9.86 -29.18 30.76
C PRO A 645 9.13 -28.21 29.84
N ARG A 646 9.56 -26.96 29.90
CA ARG A 646 9.10 -25.93 28.95
C ARG A 646 9.55 -26.27 27.50
N PRO A 647 8.80 -25.84 26.46
CA PRO A 647 9.16 -26.12 25.09
C PRO A 647 10.54 -25.56 24.76
N ARG A 648 11.31 -26.34 24.02
CA ARG A 648 12.66 -26.00 23.52
C ARG A 648 12.54 -24.76 22.64
N ARG A 649 13.29 -23.70 22.95
CA ARG A 649 13.37 -22.51 22.07
C ARG A 649 14.38 -22.80 20.96
N LEU A 650 13.94 -22.58 19.72
CA LEU A 650 14.81 -22.52 18.55
C LEU A 650 15.55 -21.18 18.62
N LEU A 651 16.88 -21.21 18.78
CA LEU A 651 17.72 -20.04 18.57
C LEU A 651 18.26 -20.12 17.15
N VAL A 652 17.89 -19.17 16.32
CA VAL A 652 18.45 -18.98 14.98
C VAL A 652 19.62 -18.01 15.14
N ASP A 653 20.78 -18.36 14.61
CA ASP A 653 21.93 -17.48 14.60
C ASP A 653 21.66 -16.32 13.62
N ASP A 654 21.48 -15.12 14.15
CA ASP A 654 21.19 -13.90 13.38
C ASP A 654 22.32 -13.55 12.41
N THR A 655 23.55 -13.92 12.75
CA THR A 655 24.74 -13.71 11.90
C THR A 655 24.71 -14.65 10.68
N ALA A 656 24.35 -15.92 10.91
CA ALA A 656 24.22 -16.89 9.82
C ALA A 656 23.08 -16.54 8.86
N LEU A 657 21.95 -16.02 9.38
CA LEU A 657 20.85 -15.52 8.55
C LEU A 657 21.25 -14.30 7.70
N ARG A 658 21.98 -13.35 8.27
CA ARG A 658 22.48 -12.18 7.53
C ARG A 658 23.47 -12.58 6.45
N SER A 659 24.39 -13.49 6.75
CA SER A 659 25.35 -14.01 5.78
C SER A 659 24.66 -14.75 4.63
N MET A 660 23.71 -15.64 4.92
CA MET A 660 22.88 -16.29 3.90
C MET A 660 22.09 -15.27 3.06
N GLY A 661 21.48 -14.27 3.70
CA GLY A 661 20.79 -13.20 3.01
C GLY A 661 21.69 -12.43 2.06
N ALA A 662 22.92 -12.12 2.47
CA ALA A 662 23.91 -11.45 1.62
C ALA A 662 24.27 -12.29 0.40
N VAL A 663 24.49 -13.61 0.55
CA VAL A 663 24.80 -14.54 -0.56
C VAL A 663 23.63 -14.63 -1.54
N VAL A 664 22.39 -14.71 -1.05
CA VAL A 664 21.19 -14.74 -1.91
C VAL A 664 21.04 -13.44 -2.70
N LEU A 665 21.27 -12.29 -2.06
CA LEU A 665 21.24 -10.99 -2.74
C LEU A 665 22.36 -10.87 -3.79
N ALA A 666 23.59 -11.29 -3.48
CA ALA A 666 24.70 -11.31 -4.41
C ALA A 666 24.41 -12.21 -5.64
N ARG A 667 23.76 -13.36 -5.42
CA ARG A 667 23.33 -14.24 -6.50
C ARG A 667 22.29 -13.57 -7.41
N ARG A 668 21.29 -12.93 -6.84
CA ARG A 668 20.27 -12.19 -7.62
C ARG A 668 20.87 -11.04 -8.40
N LEU A 669 21.81 -10.33 -7.81
CA LEU A 669 22.55 -9.27 -8.49
C LEU A 669 23.37 -9.81 -9.66
N LEU A 670 24.04 -10.97 -9.50
CA LEU A 670 24.78 -11.65 -10.56
C LEU A 670 23.86 -12.09 -11.70
N GLU A 671 22.71 -12.65 -11.41
CA GLU A 671 21.68 -13.03 -12.39
C GLU A 671 21.22 -11.80 -13.20
N ALA A 672 20.87 -10.71 -12.52
CA ALA A 672 20.46 -9.45 -13.16
C ALA A 672 21.55 -8.84 -14.04
N PHE A 673 22.81 -8.88 -13.58
CA PHE A 673 23.97 -8.42 -14.36
C PHE A 673 24.15 -9.27 -15.62
N ARG A 674 24.10 -10.58 -15.50
CA ARG A 674 24.19 -11.50 -16.64
C ARG A 674 23.10 -11.20 -17.68
N ASP A 675 21.85 -11.06 -17.23
CA ASP A 675 20.73 -10.83 -18.12
C ASP A 675 20.83 -9.46 -18.83
N ALA A 676 21.36 -8.44 -18.16
CA ALA A 676 21.64 -7.14 -18.76
C ALA A 676 22.75 -7.23 -19.83
N ILE A 677 23.82 -7.99 -19.58
CA ILE A 677 24.90 -8.23 -20.55
C ILE A 677 24.40 -9.03 -21.77
N VAL A 678 23.56 -10.03 -21.55
CA VAL A 678 22.93 -10.79 -22.64
C VAL A 678 22.06 -9.88 -23.50
N GLY A 679 21.20 -9.04 -22.88
CA GLY A 679 20.35 -8.10 -23.58
C GLY A 679 21.14 -7.09 -24.41
N TRP A 680 22.22 -6.55 -23.83
CA TRP A 680 23.15 -5.66 -24.56
C TRP A 680 23.81 -6.38 -25.73
N TRP A 681 24.34 -7.59 -25.54
CA TRP A 681 24.98 -8.38 -26.58
C TRP A 681 24.06 -8.73 -27.75
N GLU A 682 22.79 -9.08 -27.47
CA GLU A 682 21.79 -9.39 -28.48
C GLU A 682 21.36 -8.16 -29.30
N ALA A 683 21.25 -7.00 -28.64
CA ALA A 683 20.93 -5.75 -29.29
C ALA A 683 22.04 -5.38 -30.30
N GLU A 684 23.31 -5.57 -29.93
CA GLU A 684 24.47 -5.33 -30.79
C GLU A 684 24.56 -6.37 -31.94
N ALA A 685 24.29 -7.65 -31.68
CA ALA A 685 24.30 -8.70 -32.70
C ALA A 685 23.19 -8.53 -33.74
N SER A 686 22.07 -7.86 -33.38
CA SER A 686 20.91 -7.66 -34.24
C SER A 686 21.01 -6.38 -35.09
N GLY A 687 21.90 -5.45 -34.77
CA GLY A 687 22.13 -4.19 -35.50
C GLY A 687 22.83 -4.45 -36.83
N GLY A 688 22.12 -4.19 -37.95
CA GLY A 688 22.63 -4.37 -39.30
C GLY A 688 23.89 -3.53 -39.58
N ALA A 689 24.77 -4.02 -40.45
CA ALA A 689 26.14 -3.61 -40.73
C ALA A 689 26.35 -2.14 -41.19
N THR A 690 25.38 -1.24 -41.17
CA THR A 690 25.44 0.09 -41.77
C THR A 690 25.49 1.26 -40.77
N GLU A 691 25.31 1.04 -39.47
CA GLU A 691 25.34 2.10 -38.46
C GLU A 691 26.26 1.75 -37.26
N ARG A 692 27.47 1.31 -37.56
CA ARG A 692 28.49 1.16 -36.50
C ARG A 692 29.06 2.54 -36.13
N LEU A 693 28.33 3.26 -35.30
CA LEU A 693 28.86 4.43 -34.59
C LEU A 693 29.63 3.95 -33.36
N ALA A 694 30.93 3.71 -33.55
CA ALA A 694 31.88 3.07 -32.63
C ALA A 694 32.09 3.71 -31.23
N GLY A 695 31.22 4.53 -30.76
CA GLY A 695 31.38 5.22 -29.45
C GLY A 695 30.16 5.13 -28.52
N ARG A 696 28.98 4.78 -29.04
CA ARG A 696 27.74 4.83 -28.25
C ARG A 696 27.53 3.54 -27.44
N ASP A 697 27.90 2.43 -27.97
CA ASP A 697 27.60 1.10 -27.49
C ASP A 697 28.55 0.63 -26.37
N GLN A 698 29.83 1.09 -26.40
CA GLN A 698 30.77 0.90 -25.30
C GLN A 698 30.37 1.66 -24.02
N GLY A 699 29.71 2.80 -24.15
CA GLY A 699 29.19 3.57 -23.02
C GLY A 699 28.09 2.86 -22.25
N GLU A 700 27.23 2.12 -22.95
CA GLU A 700 26.13 1.37 -22.32
C GLU A 700 26.68 0.13 -21.59
N LEU A 701 27.58 -0.61 -22.22
CA LEU A 701 28.28 -1.71 -21.59
C LEU A 701 29.02 -1.26 -20.32
N PHE A 702 29.75 -0.13 -20.41
CA PHE A 702 30.40 0.44 -19.24
C PHE A 702 29.42 0.84 -18.13
N ALA A 703 28.27 1.42 -18.48
CA ALA A 703 27.24 1.78 -17.52
C ALA A 703 26.62 0.55 -16.81
N ILE A 704 26.38 -0.54 -17.55
CA ILE A 704 25.89 -1.81 -16.98
C ILE A 704 26.94 -2.38 -15.99
N CYS A 705 28.23 -2.43 -16.39
CA CYS A 705 29.32 -2.91 -15.54
C CYS A 705 29.48 -2.04 -14.27
N ARG A 706 29.43 -0.72 -14.42
CA ARG A 706 29.54 0.21 -13.29
C ARG A 706 28.34 0.14 -12.35
N GLY A 707 27.12 -0.03 -12.89
CA GLY A 707 25.91 -0.24 -12.10
C GLY A 707 26.00 -1.51 -11.25
N PHE A 708 26.55 -2.58 -11.79
CA PHE A 708 26.80 -3.81 -11.04
C PHE A 708 27.81 -3.58 -9.90
N GLU A 709 28.96 -2.92 -10.15
CA GLU A 709 29.96 -2.63 -9.13
C GLU A 709 29.38 -1.80 -7.96
N ILE A 710 28.68 -0.71 -8.25
CA ILE A 710 28.05 0.14 -7.22
C ILE A 710 27.02 -0.66 -6.41
N SER A 711 26.25 -1.50 -7.07
CA SER A 711 25.27 -2.35 -6.40
C SER A 711 25.94 -3.40 -5.51
N LEU A 712 27.05 -3.97 -5.96
CA LEU A 712 27.85 -4.92 -5.20
C LEU A 712 28.50 -4.28 -3.96
N GLU A 713 29.02 -3.05 -4.08
CA GLU A 713 29.59 -2.30 -2.96
C GLU A 713 28.55 -1.99 -1.88
N SER A 714 27.25 -1.90 -2.24
CA SER A 714 26.16 -1.66 -1.31
C SER A 714 25.71 -2.91 -0.55
N LEU A 715 26.15 -4.11 -0.98
CA LEU A 715 25.80 -5.36 -0.29
C LEU A 715 26.63 -5.56 0.99
N PRO A 716 26.06 -6.24 2.01
CA PRO A 716 26.85 -6.66 3.16
C PRO A 716 27.99 -7.58 2.73
N ARG A 717 29.12 -7.51 3.45
CA ARG A 717 30.27 -8.39 3.19
C ARG A 717 29.85 -9.86 3.30
N LEU A 718 30.40 -10.68 2.41
CA LEU A 718 30.16 -12.13 2.36
C LEU A 718 31.02 -12.91 3.37
N ASP A 719 31.25 -12.33 4.55
CA ASP A 719 32.10 -12.93 5.59
C ASP A 719 31.38 -14.07 6.32
N ARG A 720 32.08 -15.13 6.62
CA ARG A 720 31.65 -16.11 7.62
C ARG A 720 31.70 -15.45 8.99
N GLY A 721 30.60 -14.94 9.49
CA GLY A 721 30.53 -14.42 10.84
C GLY A 721 30.88 -15.50 11.86
N GLY A 722 32.05 -15.37 12.51
CA GLY A 722 32.35 -16.16 13.71
C GLY A 722 33.73 -16.77 13.87
N ALA A 723 34.69 -16.53 13.01
CA ALA A 723 36.08 -16.93 13.28
C ALA A 723 36.82 -15.81 14.01
N ASP A 724 37.16 -16.07 15.27
CA ASP A 724 38.04 -15.21 16.09
C ASP A 724 39.39 -15.03 15.37
N PRO A 725 39.84 -13.81 14.99
CA PRO A 725 41.05 -13.61 14.19
C PRO A 725 42.35 -14.01 14.89
N LEU A 726 42.31 -14.54 16.12
CA LEU A 726 43.47 -14.89 16.92
C LEU A 726 43.75 -16.41 17.03
N SER A 727 43.01 -17.29 16.36
CA SER A 727 43.15 -18.74 16.61
C SER A 727 43.56 -19.60 15.41
N GLY A 728 44.09 -19.03 14.27
CA GLY A 728 44.57 -19.79 13.14
C GLY A 728 46.08 -19.79 12.97
N PRO A 729 46.74 -20.91 12.55
CA PRO A 729 48.16 -20.92 12.22
C PRO A 729 48.46 -20.07 10.98
N PRO A 730 49.63 -19.39 10.90
CA PRO A 730 49.97 -18.58 9.75
C PRO A 730 50.18 -19.47 8.51
N GLY A 731 49.29 -19.37 7.54
CA GLY A 731 49.30 -20.16 6.31
C GLY A 731 47.92 -20.71 5.91
N ALA A 732 46.85 -20.37 6.61
CA ALA A 732 45.50 -20.82 6.29
C ALA A 732 44.99 -20.17 4.97
N ALA A 733 44.43 -21.03 4.10
CA ALA A 733 43.82 -20.63 2.84
C ALA A 733 42.79 -19.51 3.05
N THR A 734 42.81 -18.49 2.18
CA THR A 734 41.84 -17.38 2.11
C THR A 734 40.42 -17.88 2.29
N ASP A 735 39.62 -17.19 3.12
CA ASP A 735 38.21 -17.51 3.40
C ASP A 735 37.41 -17.67 2.08
N PRO A 736 36.59 -18.70 1.95
CA PRO A 736 35.69 -18.87 0.78
C PRO A 736 34.84 -17.64 0.50
N GLY A 737 34.41 -16.90 1.52
CA GLY A 737 33.67 -15.62 1.41
C GLY A 737 34.51 -14.53 0.78
N GLU A 738 35.76 -14.35 1.21
CA GLU A 738 36.71 -13.39 0.59
C GLU A 738 36.98 -13.74 -0.88
N ARG A 739 37.12 -15.03 -1.21
CA ARG A 739 37.31 -15.45 -2.62
C ARG A 739 36.11 -15.18 -3.49
N ALA A 740 34.90 -15.38 -2.98
CA ALA A 740 33.68 -15.09 -3.73
C ALA A 740 33.50 -13.58 -3.93
N GLN A 741 33.77 -12.78 -2.89
CA GLN A 741 33.71 -11.34 -2.94
C GLN A 741 34.74 -10.75 -3.91
N ASP A 742 35.98 -11.26 -3.91
CA ASP A 742 37.05 -10.86 -4.83
C ASP A 742 36.70 -11.20 -6.28
N ARG A 743 36.11 -12.39 -6.52
CA ARG A 743 35.66 -12.77 -7.88
C ARG A 743 34.55 -11.88 -8.40
N LEU A 744 33.57 -11.54 -7.55
CA LEU A 744 32.49 -10.63 -7.92
C LEU A 744 32.98 -9.19 -8.13
N ALA A 745 33.90 -8.70 -7.31
CA ALA A 745 34.46 -7.36 -7.42
C ALA A 745 35.21 -7.13 -8.75
N HIS A 746 35.86 -8.18 -9.29
CA HIS A 746 36.61 -8.08 -10.55
C HIS A 746 35.80 -8.61 -11.76
N LEU A 747 34.56 -9.03 -11.58
CA LEU A 747 33.75 -9.62 -12.64
C LEU A 747 33.42 -8.61 -13.74
N ALA A 748 33.01 -7.41 -13.37
CA ALA A 748 32.65 -6.34 -14.30
C ALA A 748 33.83 -5.95 -15.20
N ASP A 749 35.03 -5.77 -14.62
CA ASP A 749 36.25 -5.44 -15.37
C ASP A 749 36.64 -6.56 -16.35
N ARG A 750 36.47 -7.84 -15.95
CA ARG A 750 36.76 -8.99 -16.82
C ARG A 750 35.77 -9.07 -17.98
N VAL A 751 34.47 -8.94 -17.71
CA VAL A 751 33.42 -8.94 -18.73
C VAL A 751 33.61 -7.80 -19.71
N LEU A 752 33.91 -6.59 -19.22
CA LEU A 752 34.16 -5.42 -20.05
C LEU A 752 35.37 -5.62 -20.97
N ARG A 753 36.45 -6.20 -20.47
CA ARG A 753 37.66 -6.49 -21.24
C ARG A 753 37.42 -7.53 -22.34
N GLU A 754 36.82 -8.66 -22.00
CA GLU A 754 36.57 -9.76 -22.96
C GLU A 754 35.57 -9.34 -24.06
N LEU A 755 34.54 -8.58 -23.72
CA LEU A 755 33.64 -8.04 -24.72
C LEU A 755 34.28 -6.95 -25.55
N GLY A 756 35.13 -6.11 -24.98
CA GLY A 756 35.90 -5.11 -25.71
C GLY A 756 36.90 -5.72 -26.69
N GLU A 757 37.59 -6.81 -26.33
CA GLU A 757 38.50 -7.58 -27.20
C GLU A 757 37.71 -8.30 -28.31
N ALA A 758 36.53 -8.88 -28.01
CA ALA A 758 35.68 -9.53 -29.01
C ALA A 758 35.20 -8.53 -30.08
N PHE A 759 34.95 -7.28 -29.71
CA PHE A 759 34.58 -6.21 -30.64
C PHE A 759 35.77 -5.70 -31.45
N SER A 760 36.97 -5.60 -30.84
CA SER A 760 38.17 -5.08 -31.50
C SER A 760 38.81 -6.09 -32.46
N GLY A 761 38.59 -7.39 -32.24
CA GLY A 761 39.22 -8.50 -32.96
C GLY A 761 38.59 -8.91 -34.30
N GLY A 762 37.50 -8.29 -34.75
CA GLY A 762 36.97 -8.43 -36.13
C GLY A 762 36.44 -9.81 -36.52
N THR A 763 36.27 -10.75 -35.61
CA THR A 763 35.70 -12.08 -35.86
C THR A 763 34.29 -12.20 -35.27
N ALA A 764 33.29 -11.66 -35.97
CA ALA A 764 31.88 -12.02 -35.68
C ALA A 764 31.69 -13.48 -36.05
N PRO A 765 31.20 -14.34 -35.14
CA PRO A 765 30.74 -15.65 -35.51
C PRO A 765 29.51 -15.52 -36.39
N ARG A 766 29.56 -16.11 -37.59
CA ARG A 766 28.35 -16.28 -38.43
C ARG A 766 27.40 -17.23 -37.67
N LEU A 767 26.24 -16.67 -37.27
CA LEU A 767 25.06 -17.46 -36.90
C LEU A 767 24.46 -18.13 -38.11
#